data_9c3018f41dbe8c78743bedffa6886a07
#
_entry.id   9c3018f41dbe8c78743bedffa6886a07
#
_cell.length_a   1.000
_cell.length_b   1.000
_cell.length_c   1.000
_cell.angle_alpha   90.00
_cell.angle_beta   90.00
_cell.angle_gamma   90.00
#
_symmetry.space_group_name_H-M   'P 1'
#
loop_
_entity.id
_entity.type
_entity.pdbx_description
1 polymer ?
#
loop_
_entity_poly.entity_id
_entity_poly.type
_entity_poly.pdbx_seq_one_letter_code
_entity_poly.pdbx_strand_id
1 'polypeptide(L)'
;MPSVPDLPTLLQAAVTAVGGVERPGQVQMAQAVERAVEREEHLLVQAGTGTGKSLAYLVPAIAHAMRTGKPAVVATATLALQAQIVDRDLPRIADALEPLVGRRPTFALVKGRSNYLCQHKLVGGFPEDDEETLLSVGSVDRERSRLGDEVVRLRAWADLTESGDRDELVKGVGNRAWRQVSVSAHECLGSRCPVVAECFVERSREAAKEVDVIVTNHSFMAIDAFEGRFMLPEHDLLVVDEAHELTDRITSTITDELTSGSVSVAARRAGKGEASARLGETVDLVADALADLPEGKLTALPERLVTTLQLVRDAARDTLSEIRPDKGAEVDGGKQLALAAVDEVHDTAARVLEERELDVAWVTHDQRRGAVLRVAPMSVAMLVREKIFSERTVVLTSATLELGGTFDSVAGTIGLRGAGSPAWEGLDVGSPFDYPQQAIAYVARHLPPPGRDGAAPVVFEEIEALVRAAGGRTLGLFSSRRAAEAAAEEMRRRLAGDGIRVLCQGDDQTPTLVRDFASDARTCLFGTLSLWQGVDVPGPACQLVIVDRIPFPRPDDPLSSARTEAISRMGGNGFMAVSATHAALRLAQGAGRLVRRSDDRGVVAFLDSRMISARYAGFLQRSLPPFWPTTDRDLVLEALRRLDATAPEVVPVSAPGARGIGGAPLQGPAATVPVARSPRTAVTGGHAWTDEQDEELRDGLDAGVAVEELAEHLELAPDLVTARINQLGLEVPV
;
A
#
# COMPACT_ATOMS: atom_id res chain seq x y z
N MET A 1 -38.65 4.24 11.49
CA MET A 1 -37.66 3.40 10.87
C MET A 1 -37.82 2.00 11.45
N PRO A 2 -37.68 0.90 10.67
CA PRO A 2 -37.64 -0.42 11.25
C PRO A 2 -36.50 -0.46 12.26
N SER A 3 -36.68 -1.13 13.38
CA SER A 3 -35.65 -1.26 14.41
C SER A 3 -34.50 -2.13 13.82
N VAL A 4 -33.27 -1.61 13.83
CA VAL A 4 -32.10 -2.38 13.45
C VAL A 4 -31.98 -3.58 14.41
N PRO A 5 -31.90 -4.83 13.94
CA PRO A 5 -31.74 -6.01 14.77
C PRO A 5 -30.51 -5.95 15.69
N ASP A 6 -30.41 -6.87 16.62
CA ASP A 6 -29.25 -7.00 17.50
C ASP A 6 -28.01 -7.46 16.72
N LEU A 7 -26.84 -7.12 17.25
CA LEU A 7 -25.57 -7.42 16.62
C LEU A 7 -25.33 -8.92 16.33
N PRO A 8 -25.67 -9.87 17.24
CA PRO A 8 -25.53 -11.29 16.96
C PRO A 8 -26.30 -11.74 15.72
N THR A 9 -27.53 -11.29 15.54
CA THR A 9 -28.36 -11.62 14.37
C THR A 9 -27.74 -11.10 13.07
N LEU A 10 -27.26 -9.84 13.07
CA LEU A 10 -26.60 -9.24 11.91
C LEU A 10 -25.28 -9.94 11.57
N LEU A 11 -24.47 -10.25 12.59
CA LEU A 11 -23.17 -10.91 12.39
C LEU A 11 -23.35 -12.31 11.83
N GLN A 12 -24.28 -13.09 12.36
CA GLN A 12 -24.58 -14.44 11.87
C GLN A 12 -25.00 -14.42 10.38
N ALA A 13 -25.86 -13.48 10.00
CA ALA A 13 -26.27 -13.32 8.60
C ALA A 13 -25.08 -13.01 7.70
N ALA A 14 -24.25 -12.06 8.09
CA ALA A 14 -23.05 -11.65 7.34
C ALA A 14 -22.03 -12.80 7.21
N VAL A 15 -21.78 -13.56 8.29
CA VAL A 15 -20.86 -14.70 8.28
C VAL A 15 -21.38 -15.81 7.36
N THR A 16 -22.68 -16.09 7.39
CA THR A 16 -23.31 -17.08 6.51
C THR A 16 -23.19 -16.70 5.04
N ALA A 17 -23.39 -15.43 4.71
CA ALA A 17 -23.32 -14.92 3.33
C ALA A 17 -21.93 -15.02 2.71
N VAL A 18 -20.87 -14.94 3.50
CA VAL A 18 -19.51 -15.17 2.99
C VAL A 18 -19.11 -16.65 2.97
N GLY A 19 -20.01 -17.55 3.33
CA GLY A 19 -19.75 -19.00 3.38
C GLY A 19 -18.87 -19.40 4.56
N GLY A 20 -18.82 -18.60 5.61
CA GLY A 20 -18.01 -18.81 6.81
C GLY A 20 -18.77 -19.50 7.94
N VAL A 21 -18.01 -19.78 9.01
CA VAL A 21 -18.53 -20.21 10.31
C VAL A 21 -18.15 -19.15 11.34
N GLU A 22 -19.07 -18.82 12.20
CA GLU A 22 -18.86 -17.87 13.29
C GLU A 22 -17.72 -18.34 14.21
N ARG A 23 -16.86 -17.42 14.59
CA ARG A 23 -15.67 -17.69 15.42
C ARG A 23 -15.78 -16.88 16.72
N PRO A 24 -15.42 -17.48 17.89
CA PRO A 24 -15.54 -16.78 19.17
C PRO A 24 -14.83 -15.41 19.20
N GLY A 25 -13.59 -15.34 18.67
CA GLY A 25 -12.85 -14.06 18.59
C GLY A 25 -13.51 -13.02 17.69
N GLN A 26 -14.18 -13.44 16.62
CA GLN A 26 -14.95 -12.54 15.74
C GLN A 26 -16.14 -11.93 16.46
N VAL A 27 -16.90 -12.74 17.19
CA VAL A 27 -18.05 -12.28 18.00
C VAL A 27 -17.59 -11.34 19.09
N GLN A 28 -16.51 -11.72 19.82
CA GLN A 28 -15.95 -10.90 20.88
C GLN A 28 -15.49 -9.52 20.37
N MET A 29 -14.83 -9.49 19.20
CA MET A 29 -14.41 -8.24 18.56
C MET A 29 -15.63 -7.39 18.17
N ALA A 30 -16.63 -7.97 17.50
CA ALA A 30 -17.82 -7.23 17.07
C ALA A 30 -18.56 -6.61 18.26
N GLN A 31 -18.74 -7.36 19.34
CA GLN A 31 -19.32 -6.86 20.59
C GLN A 31 -18.48 -5.77 21.26
N ALA A 32 -17.14 -5.88 21.19
CA ALA A 32 -16.26 -4.86 21.73
C ALA A 32 -16.35 -3.55 20.93
N VAL A 33 -16.45 -3.65 19.59
CA VAL A 33 -16.68 -2.47 18.73
C VAL A 33 -18.01 -1.80 19.06
N GLU A 34 -19.10 -2.55 19.19
CA GLU A 34 -20.42 -2.02 19.57
C GLU A 34 -20.35 -1.30 20.93
N ARG A 35 -19.75 -1.94 21.95
CA ARG A 35 -19.57 -1.32 23.28
C ARG A 35 -18.71 -0.06 23.25
N ALA A 36 -17.64 -0.04 22.47
CA ALA A 36 -16.76 1.12 22.33
C ALA A 36 -17.53 2.32 21.76
N VAL A 37 -18.36 2.07 20.74
CA VAL A 37 -19.24 3.09 20.14
C VAL A 37 -20.29 3.59 21.16
N GLU A 38 -20.94 2.69 21.89
CA GLU A 38 -21.96 3.05 22.90
C GLU A 38 -21.40 3.87 24.08
N ARG A 39 -20.11 3.64 24.43
CA ARG A 39 -19.45 4.33 25.53
C ARG A 39 -18.64 5.55 25.10
N GLU A 40 -18.54 5.78 23.80
CA GLU A 40 -17.68 6.82 23.22
C GLU A 40 -16.20 6.67 23.66
N GLU A 41 -15.73 5.43 23.82
CA GLU A 41 -14.36 5.08 24.21
C GLU A 41 -13.60 4.54 23.00
N HIS A 42 -12.27 4.73 22.96
CA HIS A 42 -11.45 4.17 21.90
C HIS A 42 -11.13 2.70 22.18
N LEU A 43 -10.92 1.93 21.11
CA LEU A 43 -10.68 0.49 21.21
C LEU A 43 -9.46 0.08 20.38
N LEU A 44 -8.52 -0.64 20.99
CA LEU A 44 -7.41 -1.30 20.31
C LEU A 44 -7.67 -2.81 20.30
N VAL A 45 -7.89 -3.41 19.13
CA VAL A 45 -8.15 -4.85 19.02
C VAL A 45 -7.01 -5.55 18.30
N GLN A 46 -6.34 -6.45 18.98
CA GLN A 46 -5.52 -7.45 18.34
C GLN A 46 -6.39 -8.62 17.91
N ALA A 47 -6.41 -8.91 16.62
CA ALA A 47 -7.12 -10.04 16.07
C ALA A 47 -6.21 -10.77 15.08
N GLY A 48 -5.82 -11.98 15.39
CA GLY A 48 -4.94 -12.80 14.57
C GLY A 48 -5.49 -13.02 13.15
N THR A 49 -4.62 -13.46 12.22
CA THR A 49 -5.06 -13.85 10.88
C THR A 49 -6.14 -14.90 10.96
N GLY A 50 -7.10 -14.87 10.03
CA GLY A 50 -8.19 -15.84 10.01
C GLY A 50 -9.33 -15.59 10.99
N THR A 51 -9.26 -14.62 11.91
CA THR A 51 -10.35 -14.31 12.86
C THR A 51 -11.61 -13.80 12.18
N GLY A 52 -11.50 -13.23 10.97
CA GLY A 52 -12.61 -12.59 10.27
C GLY A 52 -12.80 -11.13 10.68
N LYS A 53 -11.69 -10.42 10.88
CA LYS A 53 -11.63 -9.01 11.32
C LYS A 53 -12.59 -8.11 10.56
N SER A 54 -12.61 -8.21 9.21
CA SER A 54 -13.41 -7.29 8.38
C SER A 54 -14.90 -7.34 8.76
N LEU A 55 -15.48 -8.54 8.90
CA LEU A 55 -16.87 -8.66 9.31
C LEU A 55 -17.10 -8.14 10.75
N ALA A 56 -16.13 -8.43 11.64
CA ALA A 56 -16.25 -8.06 13.05
C ALA A 56 -16.28 -6.54 13.30
N TYR A 57 -15.74 -5.72 12.40
CA TYR A 57 -15.87 -4.27 12.50
C TYR A 57 -16.89 -3.69 11.50
N LEU A 58 -17.06 -4.28 10.29
CA LEU A 58 -18.00 -3.75 9.29
C LEU A 58 -19.45 -3.89 9.73
N VAL A 59 -19.81 -5.03 10.33
CA VAL A 59 -21.21 -5.26 10.76
C VAL A 59 -21.65 -4.26 11.83
N PRO A 60 -20.93 -4.06 12.95
CA PRO A 60 -21.30 -3.03 13.93
C PRO A 60 -21.17 -1.60 13.36
N ALA A 61 -20.24 -1.33 12.44
CA ALA A 61 -20.14 -0.04 11.78
C ALA A 61 -21.38 0.28 10.92
N ILE A 62 -21.87 -0.69 10.13
CA ILE A 62 -23.12 -0.57 9.37
C ILE A 62 -24.31 -0.37 10.31
N ALA A 63 -24.40 -1.19 11.37
CA ALA A 63 -25.47 -1.07 12.36
C ALA A 63 -25.51 0.32 13.03
N HIS A 64 -24.32 0.86 13.36
CA HIS A 64 -24.17 2.20 13.91
C HIS A 64 -24.65 3.27 12.92
N ALA A 65 -24.16 3.23 11.68
CA ALA A 65 -24.55 4.19 10.65
C ALA A 65 -26.06 4.19 10.38
N MET A 66 -26.67 3.02 10.37
CA MET A 66 -28.11 2.89 10.17
C MET A 66 -28.94 3.38 11.37
N ARG A 67 -28.40 3.30 12.60
CA ARG A 67 -29.06 3.82 13.82
C ARG A 67 -28.95 5.34 13.93
N THR A 68 -27.80 5.91 13.57
CA THR A 68 -27.47 7.34 13.77
C THR A 68 -27.76 8.19 12.54
N GLY A 69 -27.76 7.61 11.35
CA GLY A 69 -27.82 8.33 10.09
C GLY A 69 -26.49 9.02 9.71
N LYS A 70 -25.41 8.79 10.46
CA LYS A 70 -24.06 9.26 10.15
C LYS A 70 -23.23 8.12 9.57
N PRO A 71 -22.40 8.36 8.54
CA PRO A 71 -21.55 7.32 7.99
C PRO A 71 -20.48 6.88 8.99
N ALA A 72 -20.10 5.60 8.92
CA ALA A 72 -18.88 5.11 9.53
C ALA A 72 -17.73 5.15 8.52
N VAL A 73 -16.54 5.58 8.94
CA VAL A 73 -15.35 5.61 8.10
C VAL A 73 -14.45 4.43 8.43
N VAL A 74 -13.99 3.71 7.39
CA VAL A 74 -13.04 2.60 7.50
C VAL A 74 -11.79 2.96 6.71
N ALA A 75 -10.67 3.17 7.42
CA ALA A 75 -9.37 3.47 6.84
C ALA A 75 -8.48 2.23 6.84
N THR A 76 -7.92 1.87 5.67
CA THR A 76 -7.04 0.71 5.50
C THR A 76 -5.61 1.12 5.15
N ALA A 77 -4.63 0.22 5.36
CA ALA A 77 -3.24 0.50 5.05
C ALA A 77 -2.88 0.36 3.57
N THR A 78 -3.60 -0.49 2.81
CA THR A 78 -3.23 -0.87 1.44
C THR A 78 -4.41 -0.86 0.48
N LEU A 79 -4.12 -0.59 -0.81
CA LEU A 79 -5.12 -0.62 -1.89
C LEU A 79 -5.74 -2.03 -2.06
N ALA A 80 -4.96 -3.09 -1.86
CA ALA A 80 -5.47 -4.46 -1.94
C ALA A 80 -6.54 -4.75 -0.89
N LEU A 81 -6.37 -4.25 0.34
CA LEU A 81 -7.39 -4.38 1.39
C LEU A 81 -8.63 -3.52 1.08
N GLN A 82 -8.45 -2.31 0.51
CA GLN A 82 -9.57 -1.50 0.07
C GLN A 82 -10.42 -2.24 -0.98
N ALA A 83 -9.77 -2.76 -2.03
CA ALA A 83 -10.42 -3.52 -3.08
C ALA A 83 -11.14 -4.77 -2.50
N GLN A 84 -10.51 -5.49 -1.58
CA GLN A 84 -11.16 -6.62 -0.90
C GLN A 84 -12.43 -6.21 -0.18
N ILE A 85 -12.40 -5.13 0.60
CA ILE A 85 -13.56 -4.64 1.37
C ILE A 85 -14.67 -4.17 0.42
N VAL A 86 -14.33 -3.35 -0.59
CA VAL A 86 -15.32 -2.69 -1.45
C VAL A 86 -15.89 -3.64 -2.50
N ASP A 87 -15.06 -4.49 -3.12
CA ASP A 87 -15.46 -5.33 -4.24
C ASP A 87 -16.00 -6.68 -3.81
N ARG A 88 -15.69 -7.13 -2.59
CA ARG A 88 -16.03 -8.48 -2.13
C ARG A 88 -16.82 -8.52 -0.83
N ASP A 89 -16.31 -7.90 0.23
CA ASP A 89 -16.84 -8.07 1.58
C ASP A 89 -18.12 -7.24 1.78
N LEU A 90 -18.09 -5.94 1.50
CA LEU A 90 -19.25 -5.03 1.65
C LEU A 90 -20.44 -5.42 0.78
N PRO A 91 -20.30 -5.76 -0.51
CA PRO A 91 -21.45 -6.20 -1.32
C PRO A 91 -22.19 -7.40 -0.72
N ARG A 92 -21.43 -8.41 -0.26
CA ARG A 92 -22.00 -9.62 0.35
C ARG A 92 -22.69 -9.35 1.68
N ILE A 93 -22.07 -8.49 2.51
CA ILE A 93 -22.66 -8.07 3.79
C ILE A 93 -23.95 -7.26 3.51
N ALA A 94 -23.92 -6.32 2.59
CA ALA A 94 -25.07 -5.49 2.25
C ALA A 94 -26.27 -6.33 1.78
N ASP A 95 -26.03 -7.29 0.89
CA ASP A 95 -27.06 -8.21 0.39
C ASP A 95 -27.63 -9.09 1.52
N ALA A 96 -26.78 -9.55 2.45
CA ALA A 96 -27.20 -10.38 3.58
C ALA A 96 -28.02 -9.60 4.62
N LEU A 97 -27.69 -8.33 4.83
CA LEU A 97 -28.35 -7.50 5.83
C LEU A 97 -29.64 -6.84 5.32
N GLU A 98 -29.79 -6.63 4.00
CA GLU A 98 -30.96 -5.98 3.41
C GLU A 98 -32.31 -6.51 3.93
N PRO A 99 -32.58 -7.85 3.95
CA PRO A 99 -33.85 -8.37 4.42
C PRO A 99 -34.08 -8.17 5.93
N LEU A 100 -33.01 -7.96 6.70
CA LEU A 100 -33.06 -7.78 8.14
C LEU A 100 -33.28 -6.33 8.57
N VAL A 101 -32.69 -5.39 7.80
CA VAL A 101 -32.70 -3.96 8.16
C VAL A 101 -33.65 -3.12 7.30
N GLY A 102 -34.30 -3.74 6.30
CA GLY A 102 -35.35 -3.12 5.49
C GLY A 102 -34.86 -2.26 4.32
N ARG A 103 -33.55 -2.07 4.16
CA ARG A 103 -32.89 -1.51 2.97
C ARG A 103 -31.50 -2.07 2.81
N ARG A 104 -30.98 -2.05 1.60
CA ARG A 104 -29.59 -2.44 1.36
C ARG A 104 -28.64 -1.39 1.94
N PRO A 105 -27.70 -1.75 2.83
CA PRO A 105 -26.63 -0.84 3.26
C PRO A 105 -25.81 -0.34 2.08
N THR A 106 -25.44 0.94 2.11
CA THR A 106 -24.72 1.62 1.05
C THR A 106 -23.28 1.92 1.47
N PHE A 107 -22.37 1.96 0.49
CA PHE A 107 -20.97 2.23 0.77
C PHE A 107 -20.30 2.94 -0.40
N ALA A 108 -19.23 3.68 -0.14
CA ALA A 108 -18.42 4.37 -1.14
C ALA A 108 -16.93 4.25 -0.83
N LEU A 109 -16.12 4.25 -1.89
CA LEU A 109 -14.66 4.34 -1.81
C LEU A 109 -14.25 5.79 -2.09
N VAL A 110 -13.48 6.38 -1.17
CA VAL A 110 -12.96 7.75 -1.30
C VAL A 110 -11.44 7.72 -1.22
N LYS A 111 -10.78 8.24 -2.25
CA LYS A 111 -9.32 8.33 -2.36
C LYS A 111 -8.87 9.77 -2.58
N GLY A 112 -7.58 10.01 -2.38
CA GLY A 112 -6.95 11.31 -2.71
C GLY A 112 -7.01 11.61 -4.21
N ARG A 113 -7.03 12.89 -4.58
CA ARG A 113 -7.16 13.38 -5.98
C ARG A 113 -6.14 12.77 -6.93
N SER A 114 -4.93 12.54 -6.48
CA SER A 114 -3.86 11.92 -7.28
C SER A 114 -4.15 10.48 -7.72
N ASN A 115 -5.20 9.84 -7.18
CA ASN A 115 -5.63 8.51 -7.61
C ASN A 115 -6.71 8.56 -8.69
N TYR A 116 -7.19 9.73 -9.06
CA TYR A 116 -8.21 9.90 -10.08
C TYR A 116 -7.67 10.66 -11.29
N LEU A 117 -8.22 10.32 -12.44
CA LEU A 117 -8.03 11.03 -13.68
C LEU A 117 -8.62 12.45 -13.59
N CYS A 118 -7.89 13.45 -14.05
CA CYS A 118 -8.34 14.84 -14.08
C CYS A 118 -8.87 15.20 -15.47
N GLN A 119 -10.18 15.35 -15.61
CA GLN A 119 -10.83 15.75 -16.88
C GLN A 119 -10.27 17.07 -17.42
N HIS A 120 -10.05 18.05 -16.54
CA HIS A 120 -9.51 19.35 -16.96
C HIS A 120 -8.09 19.23 -17.55
N LYS A 121 -7.26 18.36 -17.01
CA LYS A 121 -5.90 18.10 -17.52
C LYS A 121 -5.93 17.40 -18.88
N LEU A 122 -6.86 16.46 -19.08
CA LEU A 122 -7.05 15.77 -20.36
C LEU A 122 -7.45 16.69 -21.52
N VAL A 123 -8.30 17.70 -21.25
CA VAL A 123 -8.72 18.67 -22.27
C VAL A 123 -7.75 19.84 -22.45
N GLY A 124 -6.52 19.72 -21.92
CA GLY A 124 -5.49 20.75 -22.08
C GLY A 124 -5.60 21.95 -21.14
N GLY A 125 -6.36 21.82 -20.05
CA GLY A 125 -6.52 22.88 -19.03
C GLY A 125 -5.30 23.11 -18.15
N PHE A 126 -4.26 22.29 -18.31
CA PHE A 126 -2.96 22.43 -17.67
C PHE A 126 -1.85 22.40 -18.73
N PRO A 127 -0.74 23.14 -18.54
CA PRO A 127 0.42 23.05 -19.43
C PRO A 127 0.98 21.63 -19.43
N GLU A 128 1.54 21.22 -20.56
CA GLU A 128 2.27 19.94 -20.66
C GLU A 128 3.51 20.02 -19.76
N ASP A 129 3.78 18.95 -19.01
CA ASP A 129 4.99 18.86 -18.17
C ASP A 129 6.20 18.63 -19.07
N ASP A 130 6.99 19.69 -19.33
CA ASP A 130 8.27 19.63 -20.03
C ASP A 130 9.36 18.99 -19.15
N GLU A 131 9.22 17.70 -18.83
CA GLU A 131 10.26 16.92 -18.10
C GLU A 131 11.40 16.42 -19.01
N GLU A 132 11.68 17.09 -20.13
CA GLU A 132 12.65 16.61 -21.13
C GLU A 132 14.14 16.76 -20.76
N THR A 133 14.51 17.34 -19.62
CA THR A 133 15.87 17.87 -19.47
C THR A 133 16.85 17.07 -18.61
N LEU A 134 16.54 15.85 -18.12
CA LEU A 134 17.44 15.16 -17.17
C LEU A 134 17.78 13.68 -17.49
N LEU A 135 17.68 13.23 -18.74
CA LEU A 135 18.05 11.86 -19.08
C LEU A 135 19.21 11.82 -20.09
N SER A 136 20.25 11.06 -19.74
CA SER A 136 21.39 10.78 -20.61
C SER A 136 20.96 10.06 -21.90
N VAL A 137 21.58 10.44 -23.02
CA VAL A 137 21.17 10.19 -24.42
C VAL A 137 21.01 8.68 -24.82
N GLY A 138 21.45 7.72 -24.02
CA GLY A 138 21.45 6.31 -24.42
C GLY A 138 20.29 5.43 -23.93
N SER A 139 19.53 5.86 -22.91
CA SER A 139 18.35 5.15 -22.37
C SER A 139 17.02 5.78 -22.78
N VAL A 140 17.09 6.95 -23.37
CA VAL A 140 15.97 7.88 -23.62
C VAL A 140 14.95 7.33 -24.61
N ASP A 141 15.39 6.64 -25.66
CA ASP A 141 14.45 6.25 -26.74
C ASP A 141 13.49 5.10 -26.34
N ARG A 142 13.97 4.13 -25.57
CA ARG A 142 13.09 3.04 -25.07
C ARG A 142 12.12 3.50 -23.99
N GLU A 143 12.56 4.40 -23.10
CA GLU A 143 11.69 4.96 -22.05
C GLU A 143 10.68 5.96 -22.63
N ARG A 144 11.04 6.70 -23.68
CA ARG A 144 10.13 7.61 -24.41
C ARG A 144 9.05 6.86 -25.15
N SER A 145 9.37 5.78 -25.86
CA SER A 145 8.37 4.96 -26.56
C SER A 145 7.39 4.32 -25.56
N ARG A 146 7.90 3.75 -24.47
CA ARG A 146 7.07 3.14 -23.42
C ARG A 146 6.16 4.15 -22.71
N LEU A 147 6.66 5.35 -22.40
CA LEU A 147 5.87 6.42 -21.81
C LEU A 147 4.77 6.89 -22.77
N GLY A 148 5.10 7.04 -24.06
CA GLY A 148 4.14 7.39 -25.10
C GLY A 148 3.01 6.37 -25.21
N ASP A 149 3.34 5.09 -25.26
CA ASP A 149 2.38 3.98 -25.29
C ASP A 149 1.49 3.95 -24.04
N GLU A 150 2.08 4.19 -22.85
CA GLU A 150 1.30 4.30 -21.61
C GLU A 150 0.33 5.49 -21.63
N VAL A 151 0.73 6.65 -22.17
CA VAL A 151 -0.11 7.84 -22.26
C VAL A 151 -1.23 7.67 -23.28
N VAL A 152 -0.95 7.05 -24.44
CA VAL A 152 -1.98 6.72 -25.44
C VAL A 152 -3.03 5.78 -24.84
N ARG A 153 -2.59 4.75 -24.16
CA ARG A 153 -3.48 3.80 -23.47
C ARG A 153 -4.31 4.47 -22.37
N LEU A 154 -3.73 5.40 -21.61
CA LEU A 154 -4.44 6.17 -20.61
C LEU A 154 -5.52 7.07 -21.22
N ARG A 155 -5.25 7.71 -22.37
CA ARG A 155 -6.26 8.51 -23.07
C ARG A 155 -7.41 7.66 -23.57
N ALA A 156 -7.12 6.50 -24.17
CA ALA A 156 -8.16 5.57 -24.61
C ALA A 156 -9.00 5.02 -23.44
N TRP A 157 -8.37 4.74 -22.30
CA TRP A 157 -9.09 4.33 -21.09
C TRP A 157 -9.92 5.45 -20.50
N ALA A 158 -9.45 6.71 -20.60
CA ALA A 158 -10.16 7.88 -20.08
C ALA A 158 -11.56 8.07 -20.72
N ASP A 159 -11.72 7.66 -21.98
CA ASP A 159 -13.00 7.72 -22.70
C ASP A 159 -13.97 6.61 -22.27
N LEU A 160 -13.48 5.57 -21.58
CA LEU A 160 -14.25 4.39 -21.20
C LEU A 160 -14.57 4.31 -19.71
N THR A 161 -13.74 4.94 -18.85
CA THR A 161 -13.89 4.85 -17.40
C THR A 161 -15.07 5.65 -16.88
N GLU A 162 -15.85 5.05 -15.99
CA GLU A 162 -16.95 5.72 -15.29
C GLU A 162 -16.51 6.35 -13.97
N SER A 163 -15.48 5.79 -13.33
CA SER A 163 -14.96 6.25 -12.03
C SER A 163 -13.74 7.13 -12.13
N GLY A 164 -12.92 6.97 -13.17
CA GLY A 164 -11.62 7.60 -13.31
C GLY A 164 -10.57 7.11 -12.31
N ASP A 165 -10.84 6.02 -11.58
CA ASP A 165 -9.94 5.48 -10.55
C ASP A 165 -8.78 4.71 -11.17
N ARG A 166 -7.54 5.11 -10.87
CA ARG A 166 -6.31 4.47 -11.33
C ARG A 166 -6.26 2.95 -11.14
N ASP A 167 -6.87 2.46 -10.06
CA ASP A 167 -6.80 1.04 -9.72
C ASP A 167 -7.68 0.15 -10.62
N GLU A 168 -8.53 0.74 -11.46
CA GLU A 168 -9.27 0.02 -12.51
C GLU A 168 -8.39 -0.37 -13.72
N LEU A 169 -7.18 0.21 -13.82
CA LEU A 169 -6.27 -0.12 -14.91
C LEU A 169 -5.73 -1.54 -14.76
N VAL A 170 -6.20 -2.47 -15.58
CA VAL A 170 -5.82 -3.90 -15.57
C VAL A 170 -4.32 -4.09 -15.82
N LYS A 171 -3.73 -3.31 -16.74
CA LYS A 171 -2.28 -3.12 -16.85
C LYS A 171 -1.92 -1.81 -16.17
N GLY A 172 -1.27 -1.86 -15.02
CA GLY A 172 -0.80 -0.67 -14.32
C GLY A 172 0.04 0.23 -15.24
N VAL A 173 0.07 1.51 -14.93
CA VAL A 173 0.91 2.50 -15.62
C VAL A 173 1.93 3.08 -14.66
N GLY A 174 3.08 3.49 -15.19
CA GLY A 174 4.12 4.16 -14.41
C GLY A 174 3.62 5.47 -13.81
N ASN A 175 4.19 5.87 -12.66
CA ASN A 175 3.82 7.13 -12.01
C ASN A 175 4.03 8.35 -12.92
N ARG A 176 5.01 8.28 -13.83
CA ARG A 176 5.30 9.36 -14.77
C ARG A 176 4.18 9.53 -15.80
N ALA A 177 3.67 8.42 -16.37
CA ALA A 177 2.52 8.44 -17.27
C ALA A 177 1.26 8.91 -16.54
N TRP A 178 1.03 8.41 -15.32
CA TRP A 178 -0.13 8.79 -14.52
C TRP A 178 -0.19 10.28 -14.18
N ARG A 179 0.95 10.91 -13.86
CA ARG A 179 1.03 12.35 -13.62
C ARG A 179 0.61 13.21 -14.83
N GLN A 180 0.69 12.69 -16.06
CA GLN A 180 0.22 13.43 -17.24
C GLN A 180 -1.30 13.60 -17.27
N VAL A 181 -2.04 12.78 -16.53
CA VAL A 181 -3.51 12.76 -16.52
C VAL A 181 -4.11 12.99 -15.13
N SER A 182 -3.32 13.21 -14.11
CA SER A 182 -3.76 13.43 -12.72
C SER A 182 -3.18 14.71 -12.11
N VAL A 183 -3.78 15.19 -11.03
CA VAL A 183 -3.32 16.35 -10.26
C VAL A 183 -3.34 16.04 -8.77
N SER A 184 -2.46 16.69 -8.01
CA SER A 184 -2.49 16.65 -6.54
C SER A 184 -3.59 17.57 -5.99
N ALA A 185 -3.82 17.52 -4.66
CA ALA A 185 -4.78 18.39 -4.01
C ALA A 185 -4.42 19.88 -4.16
N HIS A 186 -3.13 20.22 -4.02
CA HIS A 186 -2.62 21.58 -4.13
C HIS A 186 -2.66 22.11 -5.56
N GLU A 187 -2.51 21.25 -6.55
CA GLU A 187 -2.55 21.60 -7.98
C GLU A 187 -3.98 21.80 -8.51
N CYS A 188 -4.99 21.29 -7.82
CA CYS A 188 -6.37 21.29 -8.27
C CYS A 188 -7.03 22.67 -8.13
N LEU A 189 -7.82 23.09 -9.14
CA LEU A 189 -8.61 24.31 -9.12
C LEU A 189 -9.80 24.27 -8.13
N GLY A 190 -10.15 23.09 -7.63
CA GLY A 190 -11.28 22.91 -6.69
C GLY A 190 -12.62 23.33 -7.32
N SER A 191 -13.43 24.06 -6.57
CA SER A 191 -14.74 24.55 -7.04
C SER A 191 -14.68 25.54 -8.20
N ARG A 192 -13.49 26.09 -8.51
CA ARG A 192 -13.27 27.00 -9.65
C ARG A 192 -12.95 26.28 -10.95
N CYS A 193 -12.89 24.94 -10.94
CA CYS A 193 -12.59 24.16 -12.13
C CYS A 193 -13.74 24.26 -13.15
N PRO A 194 -13.47 24.60 -14.44
CA PRO A 194 -14.52 24.73 -15.44
C PRO A 194 -15.28 23.43 -15.74
N VAL A 195 -14.65 22.27 -15.45
CA VAL A 195 -15.26 20.94 -15.65
C VAL A 195 -15.55 20.25 -14.31
N VAL A 196 -15.84 21.02 -13.26
CA VAL A 196 -16.10 20.47 -11.90
C VAL A 196 -17.29 19.50 -11.88
N ALA A 197 -18.29 19.72 -12.70
CA ALA A 197 -19.48 18.86 -12.81
C ALA A 197 -19.14 17.46 -13.33
N GLU A 198 -18.09 17.33 -14.13
CA GLU A 198 -17.61 16.06 -14.71
C GLU A 198 -16.47 15.45 -13.88
N CYS A 199 -16.08 16.10 -12.79
CA CYS A 199 -14.93 15.70 -11.99
C CYS A 199 -15.19 14.38 -11.25
N PHE A 200 -14.40 13.36 -11.51
CA PHE A 200 -14.50 12.05 -10.86
C PHE A 200 -14.35 12.15 -9.33
N VAL A 201 -13.43 12.98 -8.85
CA VAL A 201 -13.21 13.19 -7.40
C VAL A 201 -14.44 13.81 -6.74
N GLU A 202 -15.00 14.88 -7.33
CA GLU A 202 -16.16 15.55 -6.73
C GLU A 202 -17.41 14.65 -6.79
N ARG A 203 -17.59 13.87 -7.86
CA ARG A 203 -18.65 12.85 -7.93
C ARG A 203 -18.49 11.76 -6.87
N SER A 204 -17.26 11.27 -6.66
CA SER A 204 -16.97 10.28 -5.62
C SER A 204 -17.26 10.84 -4.22
N ARG A 205 -16.89 12.09 -3.96
CA ARG A 205 -17.15 12.77 -2.68
C ARG A 205 -18.63 13.05 -2.46
N GLU A 206 -19.35 13.44 -3.48
CA GLU A 206 -20.79 13.67 -3.40
C GLU A 206 -21.53 12.36 -3.11
N ALA A 207 -21.18 11.28 -3.82
CA ALA A 207 -21.73 9.95 -3.56
C ALA A 207 -21.45 9.46 -2.12
N ALA A 208 -20.31 9.87 -1.55
CA ALA A 208 -19.94 9.48 -0.19
C ALA A 208 -20.76 10.19 0.91
N LYS A 209 -21.49 11.25 0.59
CA LYS A 209 -22.30 11.99 1.60
C LYS A 209 -23.53 11.24 2.06
N GLU A 210 -24.04 10.31 1.26
CA GLU A 210 -25.33 9.63 1.49
C GLU A 210 -25.16 8.12 1.71
N VAL A 211 -23.95 7.66 2.07
CA VAL A 211 -23.69 6.23 2.30
C VAL A 211 -23.57 5.89 3.79
N ASP A 212 -23.74 4.61 4.12
CA ASP A 212 -23.58 4.11 5.49
C ASP A 212 -22.09 3.87 5.85
N VAL A 213 -21.28 3.44 4.88
CA VAL A 213 -19.86 3.15 5.11
C VAL A 213 -19.00 3.82 4.05
N ILE A 214 -17.98 4.54 4.49
CA ILE A 214 -16.95 5.13 3.62
C ILE A 214 -15.66 4.35 3.83
N VAL A 215 -15.09 3.82 2.74
CA VAL A 215 -13.79 3.18 2.77
C VAL A 215 -12.73 4.15 2.22
N THR A 216 -11.60 4.26 2.92
CA THR A 216 -10.48 5.13 2.52
C THR A 216 -9.15 4.51 2.93
N ASN A 217 -8.03 5.25 2.79
CA ASN A 217 -6.73 4.83 3.31
C ASN A 217 -6.23 5.75 4.43
N HIS A 218 -5.22 5.27 5.18
CA HIS A 218 -4.64 5.99 6.32
C HIS A 218 -4.13 7.38 5.94
N SER A 219 -3.48 7.53 4.79
CA SER A 219 -2.93 8.82 4.34
C SER A 219 -4.04 9.82 4.04
N PHE A 220 -5.09 9.42 3.32
CA PHE A 220 -6.20 10.32 3.01
C PHE A 220 -6.99 10.72 4.27
N MET A 221 -7.26 9.75 5.15
CA MET A 221 -7.89 10.00 6.44
C MET A 221 -7.06 10.98 7.30
N ALA A 222 -5.72 10.85 7.30
CA ALA A 222 -4.84 11.74 8.03
C ALA A 222 -4.85 13.17 7.43
N ILE A 223 -4.75 13.31 6.12
CA ILE A 223 -4.83 14.61 5.44
C ILE A 223 -6.16 15.29 5.76
N ASP A 224 -7.28 14.57 5.63
CA ASP A 224 -8.61 15.10 5.97
C ASP A 224 -8.68 15.61 7.42
N ALA A 225 -8.16 14.83 8.37
CA ALA A 225 -8.15 15.21 9.78
C ALA A 225 -7.24 16.42 10.06
N PHE A 226 -6.11 16.54 9.36
CA PHE A 226 -5.13 17.61 9.60
C PHE A 226 -5.49 18.92 8.89
N GLU A 227 -6.12 18.85 7.72
CA GLU A 227 -6.57 20.00 6.93
C GLU A 227 -7.98 20.51 7.32
N GLY A 228 -8.58 19.97 8.36
CA GLY A 228 -9.83 20.47 8.94
C GLY A 228 -11.10 19.71 8.56
N ARG A 229 -10.98 18.45 8.08
CA ARG A 229 -12.13 17.56 7.82
C ARG A 229 -13.10 18.06 6.76
N PHE A 230 -12.59 18.50 5.63
CA PHE A 230 -13.42 19.01 4.52
C PHE A 230 -13.68 17.98 3.42
N MET A 231 -12.95 16.85 3.40
CA MET A 231 -13.01 15.90 2.31
C MET A 231 -13.89 14.69 2.59
N LEU A 232 -13.97 14.28 3.85
CA LEU A 232 -14.88 13.23 4.33
C LEU A 232 -16.14 13.85 4.96
N PRO A 233 -17.32 13.25 4.81
CA PRO A 233 -18.52 13.65 5.54
C PRO A 233 -18.32 13.58 7.05
N GLU A 234 -19.15 14.32 7.82
CA GLU A 234 -19.13 14.24 9.27
C GLU A 234 -19.43 12.80 9.74
N HIS A 235 -18.58 12.28 10.58
CA HIS A 235 -18.66 10.92 11.10
C HIS A 235 -18.20 10.87 12.56
N ASP A 236 -18.79 10.00 13.34
CA ASP A 236 -18.50 9.80 14.76
C ASP A 236 -17.86 8.42 15.06
N LEU A 237 -17.76 7.55 14.03
CA LEU A 237 -17.04 6.28 14.11
C LEU A 237 -15.97 6.19 13.01
N LEU A 238 -14.73 5.96 13.44
CA LEU A 238 -13.58 5.68 12.58
C LEU A 238 -13.00 4.31 12.93
N VAL A 239 -12.93 3.40 11.95
CA VAL A 239 -12.21 2.14 12.07
C VAL A 239 -10.90 2.26 11.29
N VAL A 240 -9.78 1.94 11.93
CA VAL A 240 -8.45 1.90 11.33
C VAL A 240 -7.98 0.45 11.27
N ASP A 241 -8.05 -0.15 10.10
CA ASP A 241 -7.56 -1.51 9.88
C ASP A 241 -6.07 -1.51 9.53
N GLU A 242 -5.35 -2.54 9.95
CA GLU A 242 -3.88 -2.61 9.95
C GLU A 242 -3.22 -1.40 10.64
N ALA A 243 -3.77 -1.04 11.80
CA ALA A 243 -3.42 0.14 12.57
C ALA A 243 -1.94 0.20 13.01
N HIS A 244 -1.22 -0.92 12.96
CA HIS A 244 0.22 -0.98 13.19
C HIS A 244 1.03 -0.13 12.19
N GLU A 245 0.46 0.19 11.02
CA GLU A 245 1.09 1.05 10.01
C GLU A 245 0.72 2.54 10.17
N LEU A 246 -0.26 2.86 11.00
CA LEU A 246 -0.83 4.20 11.09
C LEU A 246 0.24 5.28 11.33
N THR A 247 1.11 5.09 12.30
CA THR A 247 2.16 6.05 12.65
C THR A 247 3.12 6.33 11.50
N ASP A 248 3.56 5.27 10.80
CA ASP A 248 4.50 5.40 9.69
C ASP A 248 3.82 6.06 8.47
N ARG A 249 2.56 5.72 8.20
CA ARG A 249 1.77 6.34 7.12
C ARG A 249 1.52 7.82 7.37
N ILE A 250 1.13 8.17 8.59
CA ILE A 250 0.95 9.58 8.97
C ILE A 250 2.27 10.34 8.85
N THR A 251 3.35 9.81 9.43
CA THR A 251 4.67 10.46 9.37
C THR A 251 5.09 10.69 7.91
N SER A 252 4.94 9.68 7.04
CA SER A 252 5.25 9.82 5.62
C SER A 252 4.38 10.87 4.91
N THR A 253 3.11 11.00 5.30
CA THR A 253 2.16 11.96 4.70
C THR A 253 2.53 13.41 5.01
N ILE A 254 3.10 13.69 6.19
CA ILE A 254 3.45 15.04 6.66
C ILE A 254 4.98 15.29 6.64
N THR A 255 5.72 14.47 5.90
CA THR A 255 7.15 14.69 5.62
C THR A 255 7.28 15.59 4.41
N ASP A 256 7.91 16.75 4.60
CA ASP A 256 8.22 17.65 3.50
C ASP A 256 9.59 17.33 2.90
N GLU A 257 9.73 17.54 1.60
CA GLU A 257 10.95 17.28 0.84
C GLU A 257 11.37 18.50 0.01
N LEU A 258 12.66 18.82 0.02
CA LEU A 258 13.26 19.86 -0.83
C LEU A 258 14.43 19.27 -1.62
N THR A 259 14.44 19.54 -2.92
CA THR A 259 15.52 19.20 -3.84
C THR A 259 15.83 20.37 -4.76
N SER A 260 17.03 20.40 -5.38
CA SER A 260 17.30 21.35 -6.45
C SER A 260 16.31 21.22 -7.61
N GLY A 261 15.87 19.97 -7.89
CA GLY A 261 14.85 19.69 -8.90
C GLY A 261 13.48 20.31 -8.56
N SER A 262 13.01 20.23 -7.31
CA SER A 262 11.74 20.87 -6.90
C SER A 262 11.80 22.40 -7.03
N VAL A 263 12.92 23.01 -6.63
CA VAL A 263 13.14 24.48 -6.80
C VAL A 263 13.16 24.86 -8.28
N SER A 264 13.85 24.08 -9.12
CA SER A 264 13.90 24.30 -10.58
C SER A 264 12.50 24.21 -11.22
N VAL A 265 11.69 23.24 -10.84
CA VAL A 265 10.31 23.08 -11.31
C VAL A 265 9.46 24.28 -10.88
N ALA A 266 9.57 24.71 -9.63
CA ALA A 266 8.84 25.84 -9.09
C ALA A 266 9.18 27.16 -9.87
N ALA A 267 10.48 27.44 -10.07
CA ALA A 267 10.93 28.59 -10.81
C ALA A 267 10.44 28.61 -12.28
N ARG A 268 10.53 27.48 -12.98
CA ARG A 268 10.05 27.35 -14.36
C ARG A 268 8.53 27.53 -14.49
N ARG A 269 7.77 26.90 -13.60
CA ARG A 269 6.29 27.00 -13.59
C ARG A 269 5.81 28.42 -13.27
N ALA A 270 6.55 29.16 -12.44
CA ALA A 270 6.26 30.56 -12.13
C ALA A 270 6.43 31.51 -13.32
N GLY A 271 7.15 31.07 -14.37
CA GLY A 271 7.29 31.82 -15.61
C GLY A 271 8.46 32.82 -15.65
N LYS A 272 8.37 33.85 -16.52
CA LYS A 272 9.46 34.77 -16.79
C LYS A 272 9.31 36.09 -15.99
N GLY A 273 9.27 35.99 -14.67
CA GLY A 273 9.25 37.11 -13.76
C GLY A 273 10.64 37.39 -13.15
N GLU A 274 10.83 38.56 -12.55
CA GLU A 274 12.08 38.86 -11.86
C GLU A 274 12.27 38.04 -10.61
N ALA A 275 11.19 37.78 -9.83
CA ALA A 275 11.25 36.96 -8.65
C ALA A 275 11.47 35.49 -9.00
N SER A 276 10.81 34.97 -10.05
CA SER A 276 11.02 33.61 -10.52
C SER A 276 12.43 33.36 -11.06
N ALA A 277 13.04 34.35 -11.68
CA ALA A 277 14.45 34.28 -12.11
C ALA A 277 15.39 34.15 -10.90
N ARG A 278 15.18 34.97 -9.86
CA ARG A 278 15.93 34.87 -8.59
C ARG A 278 15.75 33.52 -7.90
N LEU A 279 14.54 32.97 -7.92
CA LEU A 279 14.31 31.59 -7.42
C LEU A 279 15.09 30.57 -8.24
N GLY A 280 15.15 30.74 -9.57
CA GLY A 280 15.96 29.89 -10.47
C GLY A 280 17.46 29.97 -10.16
N GLU A 281 17.99 31.10 -9.77
CA GLU A 281 19.40 31.27 -9.37
C GLU A 281 19.77 30.49 -8.09
N THR A 282 18.78 30.16 -7.27
CA THR A 282 19.02 29.35 -6.04
C THR A 282 19.17 27.84 -6.30
N VAL A 283 18.84 27.35 -7.50
CA VAL A 283 18.85 25.91 -7.83
C VAL A 283 20.24 25.29 -7.62
N ASP A 284 21.28 25.89 -8.18
CA ASP A 284 22.65 25.42 -8.05
C ASP A 284 23.16 25.56 -6.61
N LEU A 285 22.76 26.64 -5.92
CA LEU A 285 23.09 26.83 -4.50
C LEU A 285 22.51 25.71 -3.62
N VAL A 286 21.26 25.26 -3.89
CA VAL A 286 20.65 24.14 -3.19
C VAL A 286 21.35 22.83 -3.54
N ALA A 287 21.64 22.60 -4.82
CA ALA A 287 22.37 21.40 -5.25
C ALA A 287 23.71 21.29 -4.53
N ASP A 288 24.50 22.35 -4.54
CA ASP A 288 25.82 22.40 -3.91
C ASP A 288 25.75 22.29 -2.39
N ALA A 289 24.78 23.00 -1.74
CA ALA A 289 24.66 22.98 -0.29
C ALA A 289 24.26 21.59 0.23
N LEU A 290 23.45 20.83 -0.53
CA LEU A 290 23.01 19.49 -0.13
C LEU A 290 24.02 18.41 -0.52
N ALA A 291 24.75 18.54 -1.64
CA ALA A 291 25.73 17.54 -2.09
C ALA A 291 26.88 17.34 -1.11
N ASP A 292 27.28 18.40 -0.42
CA ASP A 292 28.36 18.38 0.58
C ASP A 292 27.95 17.74 1.94
N LEU A 293 26.65 17.46 2.12
CA LEU A 293 26.15 16.93 3.40
C LEU A 293 26.18 15.40 3.43
N PRO A 294 26.57 14.80 4.56
CA PRO A 294 26.48 13.36 4.73
C PRO A 294 25.01 12.90 4.76
N GLU A 295 24.78 11.68 4.28
CA GLU A 295 23.47 11.04 4.45
C GLU A 295 23.14 10.85 5.93
N GLY A 296 21.90 11.16 6.32
CA GLY A 296 21.40 10.96 7.68
C GLY A 296 20.90 12.24 8.37
N LYS A 297 20.66 12.13 9.66
CA LYS A 297 20.09 13.21 10.48
C LYS A 297 21.03 14.41 10.58
N LEU A 298 20.50 15.60 10.38
CA LEU A 298 21.19 16.86 10.67
C LEU A 298 21.04 17.18 12.16
N THR A 299 22.16 17.19 12.90
CA THR A 299 22.18 17.55 14.33
C THR A 299 22.16 19.06 14.55
N ALA A 300 22.62 19.82 13.58
CA ALA A 300 22.53 21.26 13.47
C ALA A 300 22.53 21.62 11.97
N LEU A 301 21.90 22.74 11.62
CA LEU A 301 21.93 23.20 10.24
C LEU A 301 23.27 23.89 9.94
N PRO A 302 24.05 23.43 8.94
CA PRO A 302 25.27 24.12 8.53
C PRO A 302 24.97 25.54 8.02
N GLU A 303 25.84 26.50 8.31
CA GLU A 303 25.66 27.91 7.96
C GLU A 303 25.37 28.11 6.45
N ARG A 304 26.09 27.37 5.59
CA ARG A 304 25.84 27.39 4.14
C ARG A 304 24.42 26.96 3.79
N LEU A 305 23.91 25.90 4.43
CA LEU A 305 22.54 25.43 4.20
C LEU A 305 21.52 26.48 4.70
N VAL A 306 21.72 27.04 5.88
CA VAL A 306 20.84 28.10 6.43
C VAL A 306 20.77 29.28 5.49
N THR A 307 21.90 29.79 5.00
CA THR A 307 21.95 30.90 4.06
C THR A 307 21.23 30.56 2.75
N THR A 308 21.47 29.37 2.21
CA THR A 308 20.81 28.92 0.98
C THR A 308 19.29 28.81 1.16
N LEU A 309 18.81 28.19 2.26
CA LEU A 309 17.38 28.06 2.53
C LEU A 309 16.71 29.42 2.77
N GLN A 310 17.40 30.38 3.38
CA GLN A 310 16.89 31.75 3.50
C GLN A 310 16.69 32.44 2.12
N LEU A 311 17.65 32.27 1.22
CA LEU A 311 17.54 32.77 -0.16
C LEU A 311 16.38 32.09 -0.91
N VAL A 312 16.25 30.75 -0.80
CA VAL A 312 15.14 30.01 -1.40
C VAL A 312 13.79 30.49 -0.86
N ARG A 313 13.64 30.55 0.46
CA ARG A 313 12.41 31.00 1.11
C ARG A 313 12.00 32.41 0.67
N ASP A 314 12.95 33.34 0.68
CA ASP A 314 12.68 34.76 0.37
C ASP A 314 12.36 34.93 -1.12
N ALA A 315 13.12 34.28 -2.02
CA ALA A 315 12.83 34.29 -3.45
C ALA A 315 11.47 33.58 -3.77
N ALA A 316 11.15 32.46 -3.10
CA ALA A 316 9.86 31.80 -3.26
C ALA A 316 8.70 32.71 -2.78
N ARG A 317 8.82 33.38 -1.64
CA ARG A 317 7.83 34.34 -1.14
C ARG A 317 7.59 35.48 -2.11
N ASP A 318 8.68 36.07 -2.65
CA ASP A 318 8.59 37.15 -3.64
C ASP A 318 7.89 36.63 -4.92
N THR A 319 8.24 35.41 -5.36
CA THR A 319 7.61 34.75 -6.51
C THR A 319 6.12 34.51 -6.27
N LEU A 320 5.72 34.00 -5.09
CA LEU A 320 4.30 33.88 -4.73
C LEU A 320 3.56 35.21 -4.80
N SER A 321 4.20 36.29 -4.37
CA SER A 321 3.62 37.64 -4.43
C SER A 321 3.44 38.11 -5.86
N GLU A 322 4.40 37.80 -6.74
CA GLU A 322 4.38 38.18 -8.16
C GLU A 322 3.32 37.41 -8.96
N ILE A 323 3.19 36.09 -8.74
CA ILE A 323 2.27 35.21 -9.50
C ILE A 323 0.86 35.12 -8.91
N ARG A 324 0.66 35.66 -7.68
CA ARG A 324 -0.66 35.60 -7.03
C ARG A 324 -1.68 36.39 -7.86
N PRO A 325 -2.80 35.79 -8.24
CA PRO A 325 -3.81 36.46 -9.04
C PRO A 325 -4.49 37.58 -8.24
N ASP A 326 -4.86 38.66 -8.93
CA ASP A 326 -5.68 39.71 -8.36
C ASP A 326 -7.03 39.17 -7.87
N LYS A 327 -7.63 39.81 -6.88
CA LYS A 327 -8.93 39.41 -6.34
C LYS A 327 -9.99 39.41 -7.46
N GLY A 328 -10.50 38.20 -7.80
CA GLY A 328 -11.53 38.03 -8.83
C GLY A 328 -11.00 37.68 -10.22
N ALA A 329 -9.68 37.56 -10.42
CA ALA A 329 -9.13 37.07 -11.68
C ALA A 329 -9.36 35.54 -11.81
N GLU A 330 -9.57 35.09 -13.05
CA GLU A 330 -9.58 33.66 -13.35
C GLU A 330 -8.19 33.07 -13.11
N VAL A 331 -8.16 31.95 -12.38
CA VAL A 331 -6.95 31.18 -12.13
C VAL A 331 -6.98 29.99 -13.08
N ASP A 332 -6.10 30.01 -14.06
CA ASP A 332 -5.91 28.87 -14.96
C ASP A 332 -5.08 27.75 -14.27
N GLY A 333 -5.09 26.58 -14.90
CA GLY A 333 -4.36 25.41 -14.38
C GLY A 333 -2.86 25.64 -14.27
N GLY A 334 -2.25 26.39 -15.17
CA GLY A 334 -0.82 26.74 -15.17
C GLY A 334 -0.44 27.57 -13.96
N LYS A 335 -1.20 28.62 -13.67
CA LYS A 335 -1.00 29.45 -12.47
C LYS A 335 -1.19 28.67 -11.19
N GLN A 336 -2.17 27.75 -11.13
CA GLN A 336 -2.38 26.91 -9.96
C GLN A 336 -1.21 25.95 -9.73
N LEU A 337 -0.66 25.34 -10.78
CA LEU A 337 0.55 24.52 -10.70
C LEU A 337 1.77 25.30 -10.23
N ALA A 338 1.92 26.55 -10.71
CA ALA A 338 2.99 27.43 -10.29
C ALA A 338 2.88 27.79 -8.81
N LEU A 339 1.70 28.24 -8.38
CA LEU A 339 1.44 28.57 -6.98
C LEU A 339 1.73 27.38 -6.06
N ALA A 340 1.20 26.20 -6.38
CA ALA A 340 1.41 25.00 -5.58
C ALA A 340 2.90 24.63 -5.47
N ALA A 341 3.64 24.65 -6.57
CA ALA A 341 5.06 24.31 -6.57
C ALA A 341 5.93 25.30 -5.80
N VAL A 342 5.64 26.60 -5.91
CA VAL A 342 6.40 27.63 -5.20
C VAL A 342 6.05 27.65 -3.71
N ASP A 343 4.78 27.41 -3.36
CA ASP A 343 4.30 27.32 -1.96
C ASP A 343 4.96 26.16 -1.23
N GLU A 344 5.01 24.96 -1.87
CA GLU A 344 5.70 23.78 -1.33
C GLU A 344 7.19 24.03 -1.04
N VAL A 345 7.89 24.70 -1.98
CA VAL A 345 9.30 25.09 -1.79
C VAL A 345 9.46 26.10 -0.67
N HIS A 346 8.59 27.13 -0.62
CA HIS A 346 8.59 28.15 0.43
C HIS A 346 8.38 27.53 1.82
N ASP A 347 7.31 26.71 1.96
CA ASP A 347 6.91 26.17 3.25
C ASP A 347 7.91 25.16 3.77
N THR A 348 8.47 24.31 2.89
CA THR A 348 9.53 23.38 3.29
C THR A 348 10.78 24.13 3.76
N ALA A 349 11.24 25.13 3.02
CA ALA A 349 12.40 25.93 3.41
C ALA A 349 12.15 26.68 4.73
N ALA A 350 10.97 27.29 4.90
CA ALA A 350 10.57 27.97 6.12
C ALA A 350 10.54 27.01 7.32
N ARG A 351 9.92 25.85 7.17
CA ARG A 351 9.82 24.82 8.21
C ARG A 351 11.18 24.33 8.69
N VAL A 352 12.12 24.10 7.79
CA VAL A 352 13.48 23.68 8.17
C VAL A 352 14.20 24.79 8.93
N LEU A 353 14.06 26.07 8.50
CA LEU A 353 14.68 27.24 9.13
C LEU A 353 14.09 27.57 10.51
N GLU A 354 12.86 27.16 10.81
CA GLU A 354 12.25 27.36 12.13
C GLU A 354 12.92 26.50 13.22
N GLU A 355 13.68 25.47 12.85
CA GLU A 355 14.37 24.56 13.79
C GLU A 355 13.46 24.11 14.95
N ARG A 356 12.22 23.71 14.64
CA ARG A 356 11.25 23.26 15.66
C ARG A 356 11.83 22.10 16.46
N GLU A 357 11.78 22.17 17.78
CA GLU A 357 12.36 21.17 18.68
C GLU A 357 11.88 19.72 18.42
N LEU A 358 10.64 19.59 17.92
CA LEU A 358 10.04 18.29 17.63
C LEU A 358 10.17 17.87 16.15
N ASP A 359 10.75 18.69 15.29
CA ASP A 359 11.03 18.33 13.90
C ASP A 359 12.44 17.73 13.78
N VAL A 360 12.57 16.77 12.87
CA VAL A 360 13.83 16.15 12.49
C VAL A 360 14.10 16.46 11.04
N ALA A 361 15.23 17.09 10.75
CA ALA A 361 15.72 17.31 9.40
C ALA A 361 16.83 16.30 9.06
N TRP A 362 16.82 15.80 7.84
CA TRP A 362 17.86 14.86 7.36
C TRP A 362 18.05 14.93 5.85
N VAL A 363 19.18 14.41 5.39
CA VAL A 363 19.52 14.33 3.96
C VAL A 363 19.60 12.86 3.54
N THR A 364 19.10 12.56 2.34
CA THR A 364 19.30 11.27 1.66
C THR A 364 19.82 11.52 0.26
N HIS A 365 20.62 10.59 -0.28
CA HIS A 365 21.10 10.66 -1.66
C HIS A 365 20.35 9.65 -2.53
N ASP A 366 19.55 10.16 -3.44
CA ASP A 366 18.82 9.36 -4.43
C ASP A 366 19.58 9.36 -5.76
N GLN A 367 19.72 8.20 -6.41
CA GLN A 367 20.48 8.09 -7.67
C GLN A 367 19.89 8.89 -8.83
N ARG A 368 18.57 9.18 -8.80
CA ARG A 368 17.86 9.91 -9.87
C ARG A 368 17.58 11.35 -9.51
N ARG A 369 17.28 11.62 -8.24
CA ARG A 369 16.85 12.95 -7.73
C ARG A 369 18.00 13.76 -7.11
N GLY A 370 19.18 13.15 -6.94
CA GLY A 370 20.29 13.75 -6.22
C GLY A 370 20.07 13.80 -4.70
N ALA A 371 20.63 14.80 -4.04
CA ALA A 371 20.45 15.00 -2.61
C ALA A 371 19.03 15.53 -2.31
N VAL A 372 18.36 14.95 -1.32
CA VAL A 372 17.00 15.29 -0.88
C VAL A 372 17.05 15.69 0.59
N LEU A 373 16.70 16.93 0.89
CA LEU A 373 16.47 17.39 2.25
C LEU A 373 15.04 17.06 2.64
N ARG A 374 14.87 16.44 3.82
CA ARG A 374 13.57 16.09 4.38
C ARG A 374 13.40 16.67 5.77
N VAL A 375 12.16 16.97 6.12
CA VAL A 375 11.78 17.37 7.48
C VAL A 375 10.45 16.74 7.86
N ALA A 376 10.41 16.15 9.06
CA ALA A 376 9.20 15.55 9.62
C ALA A 376 9.16 15.68 11.14
N PRO A 377 7.99 15.64 11.77
CA PRO A 377 7.92 15.59 13.23
C PRO A 377 8.48 14.27 13.74
N MET A 378 9.25 14.35 14.81
CA MET A 378 9.80 13.19 15.50
C MET A 378 8.70 12.24 15.99
N SER A 379 7.56 12.79 16.38
CA SER A 379 6.40 12.03 16.87
C SER A 379 5.11 12.64 16.38
N VAL A 380 4.21 11.79 15.90
CA VAL A 380 2.86 12.20 15.48
C VAL A 380 1.82 12.02 16.59
N ALA A 381 2.23 11.55 17.78
CA ALA A 381 1.33 11.16 18.85
C ALA A 381 0.36 12.27 19.27
N MET A 382 0.84 13.49 19.46
CA MET A 382 -0.01 14.63 19.85
C MET A 382 -0.94 15.04 18.72
N LEU A 383 -0.44 15.06 17.49
CA LEU A 383 -1.24 15.41 16.30
C LEU A 383 -2.37 14.39 16.08
N VAL A 384 -2.07 13.10 16.23
CA VAL A 384 -3.07 12.01 16.15
C VAL A 384 -4.10 12.16 17.27
N ARG A 385 -3.66 12.42 18.51
CA ARG A 385 -4.57 12.65 19.64
C ARG A 385 -5.54 13.79 19.37
N GLU A 386 -5.04 14.95 18.95
CA GLU A 386 -5.83 16.16 18.78
C GLU A 386 -6.74 16.12 17.54
N LYS A 387 -6.28 15.47 16.47
CA LYS A 387 -6.97 15.53 15.17
C LYS A 387 -7.75 14.27 14.82
N ILE A 388 -7.34 13.12 15.32
CA ILE A 388 -8.00 11.84 15.00
C ILE A 388 -8.86 11.34 16.15
N PHE A 389 -8.34 11.39 17.39
CA PHE A 389 -9.08 10.89 18.55
C PHE A 389 -10.06 11.90 19.18
N SER A 390 -10.03 13.18 18.80
CA SER A 390 -11.04 14.13 19.25
C SER A 390 -12.36 13.94 18.50
N GLU A 391 -13.47 14.11 19.20
CA GLU A 391 -14.83 14.21 18.64
C GLU A 391 -15.38 12.95 17.94
N ARG A 392 -14.74 11.79 18.09
CA ARG A 392 -15.22 10.52 17.51
C ARG A 392 -14.67 9.31 18.26
N THR A 393 -15.38 8.20 18.16
CA THR A 393 -14.87 6.90 18.60
C THR A 393 -13.94 6.32 17.53
N VAL A 394 -12.77 5.86 17.94
CA VAL A 394 -11.79 5.25 17.03
C VAL A 394 -11.53 3.80 17.44
N VAL A 395 -11.72 2.89 16.50
CA VAL A 395 -11.39 1.47 16.64
C VAL A 395 -10.14 1.16 15.81
N LEU A 396 -9.08 0.78 16.48
CA LEU A 396 -7.83 0.38 15.83
C LEU A 396 -7.72 -1.14 15.86
N THR A 397 -7.52 -1.75 14.69
CA THR A 397 -7.40 -3.21 14.61
C THR A 397 -6.20 -3.63 13.78
N SER A 398 -5.55 -4.70 14.22
CA SER A 398 -4.47 -5.36 13.49
C SER A 398 -4.24 -6.77 14.04
N ALA A 399 -3.46 -7.57 13.33
CA ALA A 399 -2.95 -8.84 13.86
C ALA A 399 -1.81 -8.66 14.88
N THR A 400 -1.25 -7.45 15.00
CA THR A 400 -0.03 -7.16 15.76
C THR A 400 -0.12 -5.80 16.42
N LEU A 401 -0.84 -5.66 17.53
CA LEU A 401 -0.93 -4.45 18.36
C LEU A 401 -0.42 -4.66 19.78
N GLU A 402 -0.52 -5.89 20.28
CA GLU A 402 0.02 -6.28 21.56
C GLU A 402 1.48 -6.69 21.39
N LEU A 403 2.42 -5.88 21.91
CA LEU A 403 3.85 -6.12 21.81
C LEU A 403 4.42 -6.37 23.21
N GLY A 404 5.12 -7.50 23.37
CA GLY A 404 5.67 -7.92 24.66
C GLY A 404 4.61 -8.27 25.71
N GLY A 405 3.34 -8.46 25.31
CA GLY A 405 2.20 -8.76 26.16
C GLY A 405 1.45 -7.53 26.66
N THR A 406 1.58 -6.37 25.98
CA THR A 406 0.81 -5.15 26.29
C THR A 406 0.54 -4.31 25.05
N PHE A 407 -0.54 -3.51 25.07
CA PHE A 407 -0.85 -2.51 24.05
C PHE A 407 -0.13 -1.18 24.25
N ASP A 408 0.55 -1.01 25.38
CA ASP A 408 1.15 0.24 25.84
C ASP A 408 2.10 0.90 24.83
N SER A 409 2.91 0.09 24.16
CA SER A 409 3.87 0.59 23.16
C SER A 409 3.15 1.25 21.98
N VAL A 410 2.14 0.59 21.43
CA VAL A 410 1.35 1.12 20.30
C VAL A 410 0.51 2.32 20.77
N ALA A 411 -0.20 2.20 21.89
CA ALA A 411 -0.98 3.29 22.47
C ALA A 411 -0.15 4.56 22.69
N GLY A 412 1.12 4.41 23.11
CA GLY A 412 2.05 5.53 23.26
C GLY A 412 2.39 6.23 21.95
N THR A 413 2.62 5.50 20.88
CA THR A 413 3.02 6.06 19.57
C THR A 413 1.90 6.84 18.88
N ILE A 414 0.64 6.56 19.22
CA ILE A 414 -0.55 7.20 18.66
C ILE A 414 -1.22 8.21 19.61
N GLY A 415 -0.59 8.50 20.76
CA GLY A 415 -1.06 9.53 21.68
C GLY A 415 -2.15 9.11 22.67
N LEU A 416 -2.44 7.82 22.83
CA LEU A 416 -3.39 7.28 23.81
C LEU A 416 -2.78 7.07 25.21
N ARG A 417 -1.55 7.58 25.45
CA ARG A 417 -0.88 7.55 26.76
C ARG A 417 -0.36 8.92 27.15
N GLY A 418 -0.25 9.14 28.45
CA GLY A 418 0.22 10.38 29.05
C GLY A 418 -0.90 11.27 29.57
N ALA A 419 -0.54 12.42 30.14
CA ALA A 419 -1.51 13.37 30.69
C ALA A 419 -2.48 13.85 29.58
N GLY A 420 -3.79 13.83 29.89
CA GLY A 420 -4.83 14.27 28.98
C GLY A 420 -5.12 13.30 27.81
N SER A 421 -4.64 12.04 27.87
CA SER A 421 -5.06 11.04 26.89
C SER A 421 -6.53 10.66 27.08
N PRO A 422 -7.26 10.41 25.97
CA PRO A 422 -8.63 9.91 26.05
C PRO A 422 -8.69 8.49 26.61
N ALA A 423 -9.87 8.05 27.03
CA ALA A 423 -10.11 6.70 27.52
C ALA A 423 -10.04 5.69 26.36
N TRP A 424 -9.42 4.55 26.63
CA TRP A 424 -9.30 3.47 25.64
C TRP A 424 -9.25 2.10 26.32
N GLU A 425 -9.67 1.07 25.59
CA GLU A 425 -9.59 -0.34 25.98
C GLU A 425 -8.69 -1.09 24.99
N GLY A 426 -7.86 -2.03 25.50
CA GLY A 426 -7.09 -2.98 24.72
C GLY A 426 -7.68 -4.37 24.80
N LEU A 427 -7.88 -5.04 23.68
CA LEU A 427 -8.48 -6.38 23.63
C LEU A 427 -7.71 -7.28 22.65
N ASP A 428 -7.17 -8.40 23.13
CA ASP A 428 -6.71 -9.50 22.28
C ASP A 428 -7.82 -10.55 22.17
N VAL A 429 -8.35 -10.74 20.97
CA VAL A 429 -9.36 -11.78 20.67
C VAL A 429 -8.75 -13.09 20.20
N GLY A 430 -7.43 -13.18 20.21
CA GLY A 430 -6.67 -14.35 19.82
C GLY A 430 -6.71 -14.66 18.33
N SER A 431 -6.49 -15.93 18.03
CA SER A 431 -6.49 -16.47 16.67
C SER A 431 -7.29 -17.78 16.65
N PRO A 432 -7.96 -18.10 15.52
CA PRO A 432 -8.64 -19.40 15.39
C PRO A 432 -7.66 -20.56 15.18
N PHE A 433 -6.36 -20.27 15.08
CA PHE A 433 -5.32 -21.25 14.80
C PHE A 433 -4.70 -21.81 16.08
N ASP A 434 -4.45 -23.12 16.13
CA ASP A 434 -3.70 -23.77 17.20
C ASP A 434 -2.19 -23.69 16.87
N TYR A 435 -1.62 -22.49 17.03
CA TYR A 435 -0.23 -22.23 16.68
C TYR A 435 0.78 -23.22 17.30
N PRO A 436 0.66 -23.65 18.58
CA PRO A 436 1.58 -24.64 19.14
C PRO A 436 1.59 -25.99 18.41
N GLN A 437 0.47 -26.38 17.79
CA GLN A 437 0.37 -27.64 17.02
C GLN A 437 0.65 -27.44 15.53
N GLN A 438 0.56 -26.20 15.05
CA GLN A 438 0.68 -25.90 13.62
C GLN A 438 2.08 -25.42 13.22
N ALA A 439 2.82 -24.78 14.12
CA ALA A 439 4.07 -24.14 13.75
C ALA A 439 5.16 -24.27 14.82
N ILE A 440 6.39 -24.41 14.34
CA ILE A 440 7.60 -24.45 15.13
C ILE A 440 8.32 -23.11 15.00
N ALA A 441 8.68 -22.47 16.13
CA ALA A 441 9.62 -21.36 16.18
C ALA A 441 11.03 -21.89 16.48
N TYR A 442 11.84 -22.02 15.46
CA TYR A 442 13.21 -22.49 15.58
C TYR A 442 14.19 -21.32 15.69
N VAL A 443 15.05 -21.33 16.70
CA VAL A 443 16.18 -20.39 16.80
C VAL A 443 17.49 -21.14 16.60
N ALA A 444 18.23 -20.78 15.55
CA ALA A 444 19.51 -21.39 15.19
C ALA A 444 20.63 -20.87 16.12
N ARG A 445 20.58 -21.28 17.40
CA ARG A 445 21.48 -20.77 18.47
C ARG A 445 22.97 -21.04 18.24
N HIS A 446 23.30 -22.03 17.38
CA HIS A 446 24.67 -22.38 17.04
C HIS A 446 25.34 -21.40 16.07
N LEU A 447 24.54 -20.55 15.41
CA LEU A 447 25.05 -19.54 14.50
C LEU A 447 25.67 -18.37 15.24
N PRO A 448 26.76 -17.78 14.69
CA PRO A 448 27.34 -16.57 15.25
C PRO A 448 26.32 -15.41 15.17
N PRO A 449 26.40 -14.43 16.08
CA PRO A 449 25.60 -13.21 15.96
C PRO A 449 25.88 -12.52 14.60
N PRO A 450 24.84 -11.93 13.96
CA PRO A 450 25.03 -11.25 12.69
C PRO A 450 26.05 -10.12 12.76
N GLY A 451 27.04 -10.17 11.85
CA GLY A 451 28.08 -9.14 11.69
C GLY A 451 27.69 -8.02 10.72
N ARG A 452 28.60 -7.05 10.53
CA ARG A 452 28.49 -5.96 9.55
C ARG A 452 28.89 -6.39 8.14
N ASP A 453 29.77 -7.40 8.04
CA ASP A 453 30.44 -7.81 6.79
C ASP A 453 29.64 -8.84 5.96
N GLY A 454 28.34 -8.97 6.20
CA GLY A 454 27.48 -9.94 5.54
C GLY A 454 27.25 -11.22 6.35
N ALA A 455 26.64 -12.23 5.72
CA ALA A 455 26.38 -13.53 6.35
C ALA A 455 27.64 -14.41 6.33
N ALA A 456 27.97 -15.02 7.49
CA ALA A 456 29.03 -16.00 7.56
C ALA A 456 28.68 -17.27 6.72
N PRO A 457 29.67 -18.02 6.17
CA PRO A 457 29.40 -19.22 5.37
C PRO A 457 28.50 -20.25 6.06
N VAL A 458 28.61 -20.41 7.37
CA VAL A 458 27.79 -21.32 8.17
C VAL A 458 26.31 -20.94 8.16
N VAL A 459 25.96 -19.65 7.95
CA VAL A 459 24.57 -19.21 7.82
C VAL A 459 23.98 -19.69 6.49
N PHE A 460 24.75 -19.67 5.40
CA PHE A 460 24.32 -20.21 4.12
C PHE A 460 24.19 -21.76 4.16
N GLU A 461 25.06 -22.44 4.92
CA GLU A 461 24.92 -23.90 5.17
C GLU A 461 23.64 -24.22 5.91
N GLU A 462 23.23 -23.39 6.86
CA GLU A 462 21.99 -23.58 7.58
C GLU A 462 20.77 -23.29 6.69
N ILE A 463 20.80 -22.22 5.89
CA ILE A 463 19.74 -21.91 4.91
C ILE A 463 19.60 -23.09 3.92
N GLU A 464 20.71 -23.59 3.38
CA GLU A 464 20.72 -24.72 2.47
C GLU A 464 20.09 -25.97 3.08
N ALA A 465 20.46 -26.31 4.32
CA ALA A 465 19.94 -27.47 5.02
C ALA A 465 18.42 -27.37 5.28
N LEU A 466 17.95 -26.20 5.68
CA LEU A 466 16.53 -25.92 5.92
C LEU A 466 15.72 -25.96 4.62
N VAL A 467 16.20 -25.32 3.56
CA VAL A 467 15.54 -25.27 2.25
C VAL A 467 15.45 -26.68 1.64
N ARG A 468 16.54 -27.47 1.69
CA ARG A 468 16.51 -28.88 1.24
C ARG A 468 15.51 -29.72 2.03
N ALA A 469 15.48 -29.56 3.35
CA ALA A 469 14.56 -30.29 4.19
C ALA A 469 13.08 -29.92 3.91
N ALA A 470 12.81 -28.67 3.51
CA ALA A 470 11.49 -28.19 3.12
C ALA A 470 11.13 -28.48 1.65
N GLY A 471 12.03 -29.10 0.87
CA GLY A 471 11.81 -29.41 -0.54
C GLY A 471 11.62 -28.17 -1.43
N GLY A 472 12.12 -27.03 -1.03
CA GLY A 472 11.79 -25.70 -1.55
C GLY A 472 10.85 -24.98 -0.57
N ARG A 473 9.60 -24.73 -0.91
CA ARG A 473 8.49 -24.23 -0.06
C ARG A 473 8.90 -23.14 0.94
N THR A 474 9.88 -22.26 0.57
CA THR A 474 10.56 -21.36 1.51
C THR A 474 10.37 -19.91 1.15
N LEU A 475 9.92 -19.12 2.12
CA LEU A 475 9.94 -17.66 2.10
C LEU A 475 11.13 -17.17 2.94
N GLY A 476 12.13 -16.59 2.31
CA GLY A 476 13.31 -16.02 2.96
C GLY A 476 13.19 -14.51 3.13
N LEU A 477 13.32 -14.04 4.34
CA LEU A 477 13.06 -12.69 4.77
C LEU A 477 14.34 -12.08 5.33
N PHE A 478 14.90 -11.15 4.57
CA PHE A 478 16.21 -10.57 4.82
C PHE A 478 16.11 -9.10 5.25
N SER A 479 17.03 -8.68 6.07
CA SER A 479 17.12 -7.32 6.60
C SER A 479 17.52 -6.27 5.55
N SER A 480 18.08 -6.69 4.43
CA SER A 480 18.45 -5.80 3.32
C SER A 480 18.36 -6.50 1.98
N ARG A 481 18.18 -5.71 0.92
CA ARG A 481 18.15 -6.21 -0.46
C ARG A 481 19.46 -6.93 -0.83
N ARG A 482 20.60 -6.34 -0.46
CA ARG A 482 21.92 -6.95 -0.67
C ARG A 482 22.06 -8.32 0.01
N ALA A 483 21.51 -8.47 1.24
CA ALA A 483 21.54 -9.76 1.93
C ALA A 483 20.65 -10.80 1.25
N ALA A 484 19.46 -10.41 0.77
CA ALA A 484 18.57 -11.27 0.00
C ALA A 484 19.19 -11.73 -1.32
N GLU A 485 19.80 -10.82 -2.08
CA GLU A 485 20.49 -11.08 -3.35
C GLU A 485 21.66 -12.04 -3.13
N ALA A 486 22.51 -11.79 -2.14
CA ALA A 486 23.66 -12.65 -1.81
C ALA A 486 23.20 -14.07 -1.40
N ALA A 487 22.15 -14.18 -0.60
CA ALA A 487 21.59 -15.48 -0.22
C ALA A 487 20.96 -16.20 -1.42
N ALA A 488 20.25 -15.48 -2.29
CA ALA A 488 19.65 -16.05 -3.50
C ALA A 488 20.72 -16.58 -4.47
N GLU A 489 21.79 -15.81 -4.72
CA GLU A 489 22.90 -16.22 -5.58
C GLU A 489 23.60 -17.47 -5.03
N GLU A 490 23.90 -17.48 -3.73
CA GLU A 490 24.53 -18.63 -3.10
C GLU A 490 23.64 -19.88 -3.11
N MET A 491 22.33 -19.73 -2.88
CA MET A 491 21.39 -20.83 -2.93
C MET A 491 21.16 -21.34 -4.35
N ARG A 492 21.11 -20.49 -5.36
CA ARG A 492 21.06 -20.91 -6.78
C ARG A 492 22.23 -21.84 -7.13
N ARG A 493 23.43 -21.50 -6.64
CA ARG A 493 24.65 -22.28 -6.86
C ARG A 493 24.58 -23.64 -6.10
N ARG A 494 24.18 -23.62 -4.83
CA ARG A 494 24.17 -24.82 -3.97
C ARG A 494 23.06 -25.82 -4.31
N LEU A 495 21.90 -25.30 -4.71
CA LEU A 495 20.68 -26.10 -4.99
C LEU A 495 20.50 -26.42 -6.47
N ALA A 496 21.49 -26.13 -7.33
CA ALA A 496 21.38 -26.33 -8.77
C ALA A 496 21.06 -27.79 -9.18
N GLY A 497 21.47 -28.78 -8.37
CA GLY A 497 21.19 -30.21 -8.61
C GLY A 497 19.89 -30.73 -8.00
N ASP A 498 19.22 -29.93 -7.16
CA ASP A 498 18.09 -30.40 -6.37
C ASP A 498 16.73 -30.14 -7.04
N GLY A 499 16.71 -29.46 -8.19
CA GLY A 499 15.49 -29.05 -8.88
C GLY A 499 14.66 -28.02 -8.10
N ILE A 500 15.30 -27.28 -7.21
CA ILE A 500 14.68 -26.19 -6.43
C ILE A 500 14.98 -24.86 -7.12
N ARG A 501 13.92 -24.11 -7.46
CA ARG A 501 14.01 -22.77 -8.06
C ARG A 501 14.15 -21.71 -6.97
N VAL A 502 15.07 -20.77 -7.16
CA VAL A 502 15.28 -19.66 -6.21
C VAL A 502 14.97 -18.33 -6.91
N LEU A 503 13.89 -17.72 -6.49
CA LEU A 503 13.45 -16.38 -6.89
C LEU A 503 13.98 -15.35 -5.89
N CYS A 504 14.30 -14.15 -6.37
CA CYS A 504 14.71 -13.03 -5.53
C CYS A 504 13.92 -11.77 -5.89
N GLN A 505 13.63 -10.97 -4.89
CA GLN A 505 13.02 -9.66 -5.08
C GLN A 505 13.90 -8.80 -5.99
N GLY A 506 13.34 -8.40 -7.14
CA GLY A 506 14.05 -7.65 -8.19
C GLY A 506 14.31 -8.48 -9.45
N ASP A 507 14.14 -9.80 -9.41
CA ASP A 507 14.19 -10.63 -10.63
C ASP A 507 13.00 -10.31 -11.55
N ASP A 508 11.84 -9.97 -10.97
CA ASP A 508 10.62 -9.57 -11.68
C ASP A 508 9.76 -8.67 -10.77
N GLN A 509 8.57 -8.27 -11.25
CA GLN A 509 7.59 -7.55 -10.45
C GLN A 509 7.11 -8.41 -9.28
N THR A 510 6.92 -7.80 -8.11
CA THR A 510 6.51 -8.51 -6.89
C THR A 510 5.26 -9.40 -7.06
N PRO A 511 4.17 -8.97 -7.74
CA PRO A 511 3.00 -9.83 -7.95
C PRO A 511 3.31 -11.09 -8.77
N THR A 512 4.20 -10.98 -9.77
CA THR A 512 4.66 -12.13 -10.58
C THR A 512 5.46 -13.12 -9.73
N LEU A 513 6.43 -12.63 -8.95
CA LEU A 513 7.24 -13.46 -8.06
C LEU A 513 6.40 -14.19 -7.02
N VAL A 514 5.41 -13.52 -6.44
CA VAL A 514 4.49 -14.12 -5.46
C VAL A 514 3.62 -15.19 -6.10
N ARG A 515 3.08 -14.93 -7.29
CA ARG A 515 2.28 -15.92 -8.04
C ARG A 515 3.12 -17.14 -8.41
N ASP A 516 4.33 -16.95 -8.91
CA ASP A 516 5.24 -18.05 -9.28
C ASP A 516 5.60 -18.88 -8.05
N PHE A 517 5.90 -18.26 -6.92
CA PHE A 517 6.15 -18.93 -5.64
C PHE A 517 4.92 -19.70 -5.16
N ALA A 518 3.74 -19.11 -5.25
CA ALA A 518 2.49 -19.75 -4.82
C ALA A 518 2.07 -20.93 -5.72
N SER A 519 2.58 -21.01 -6.95
CA SER A 519 2.18 -21.99 -7.96
C SER A 519 3.11 -23.21 -8.05
N ASP A 520 4.27 -23.17 -7.39
CA ASP A 520 5.27 -24.23 -7.47
C ASP A 520 5.87 -24.54 -6.08
N ALA A 521 5.66 -25.78 -5.63
CA ALA A 521 6.18 -26.27 -4.36
C ALA A 521 7.71 -26.27 -4.27
N ARG A 522 8.40 -26.46 -5.39
CA ARG A 522 9.88 -26.52 -5.43
C ARG A 522 10.53 -25.16 -5.63
N THR A 523 9.88 -24.11 -5.14
CA THR A 523 10.34 -22.75 -5.29
C THR A 523 10.61 -22.11 -3.94
N CYS A 524 11.68 -21.30 -3.88
CA CYS A 524 11.98 -20.38 -2.78
C CYS A 524 11.81 -18.96 -3.28
N LEU A 525 11.31 -18.06 -2.42
CA LEU A 525 11.25 -16.63 -2.69
C LEU A 525 12.02 -15.86 -1.61
N PHE A 526 13.08 -15.17 -2.00
CA PHE A 526 13.91 -14.37 -1.10
C PHE A 526 13.67 -12.88 -1.34
N GLY A 527 13.54 -12.12 -0.25
CA GLY A 527 13.34 -10.67 -0.34
C GLY A 527 13.45 -9.96 0.99
N THR A 528 13.20 -8.66 0.95
CA THR A 528 13.23 -7.81 2.14
C THR A 528 11.87 -7.75 2.82
N LEU A 529 11.82 -7.10 3.97
CA LEU A 529 10.60 -6.90 4.76
C LEU A 529 9.46 -6.24 3.97
N SER A 530 9.77 -5.42 2.95
CA SER A 530 8.75 -4.83 2.08
C SER A 530 7.99 -5.86 1.23
N LEU A 531 8.59 -7.02 0.96
CA LEU A 531 7.90 -8.13 0.28
C LEU A 531 6.78 -8.73 1.14
N TRP A 532 6.87 -8.62 2.47
CA TRP A 532 5.90 -9.21 3.39
C TRP A 532 4.56 -8.51 3.44
N GLN A 533 4.52 -7.24 3.16
CA GLN A 533 3.30 -6.44 3.27
C GLN A 533 2.25 -6.79 2.19
N GLY A 534 2.69 -7.43 1.09
CA GLY A 534 1.82 -7.81 -0.03
C GLY A 534 1.71 -9.31 -0.31
N VAL A 535 2.42 -10.18 0.44
CA VAL A 535 2.46 -11.62 0.17
C VAL A 535 1.41 -12.36 0.98
N ASP A 536 0.43 -12.91 0.30
CA ASP A 536 -0.53 -13.86 0.86
C ASP A 536 -0.42 -15.19 0.10
N VAL A 537 0.38 -16.11 0.63
CA VAL A 537 0.60 -17.45 0.05
C VAL A 537 0.18 -18.49 1.08
N PRO A 538 -1.09 -18.86 1.11
CA PRO A 538 -1.60 -19.89 1.99
C PRO A 538 -1.25 -21.28 1.46
N GLY A 539 -1.21 -22.25 2.38
CA GLY A 539 -1.15 -23.66 2.05
C GLY A 539 0.24 -24.20 1.77
N PRO A 540 0.33 -25.30 1.02
CA PRO A 540 1.53 -26.13 0.94
C PRO A 540 2.70 -25.48 0.19
N ALA A 541 2.52 -24.34 -0.45
CA ALA A 541 3.61 -23.63 -1.14
C ALA A 541 4.58 -22.92 -0.17
N CYS A 542 4.16 -22.63 1.08
CA CYS A 542 5.00 -21.99 2.09
C CYS A 542 4.97 -22.77 3.41
N GLN A 543 5.98 -23.60 3.64
CA GLN A 543 6.13 -24.41 4.87
C GLN A 543 7.34 -23.99 5.71
N LEU A 544 8.17 -23.12 5.19
CA LEU A 544 9.33 -22.57 5.88
C LEU A 544 9.40 -21.05 5.66
N VAL A 545 9.46 -20.32 6.76
CA VAL A 545 9.79 -18.89 6.76
C VAL A 545 11.15 -18.73 7.42
N ILE A 546 12.11 -18.16 6.71
CA ILE A 546 13.45 -17.87 7.25
C ILE A 546 13.54 -16.38 7.53
N VAL A 547 13.99 -16.01 8.72
CA VAL A 547 14.33 -14.64 9.12
C VAL A 547 15.84 -14.57 9.37
N ASP A 548 16.56 -13.81 8.54
CA ASP A 548 18.03 -13.77 8.55
C ASP A 548 18.58 -13.17 9.85
N ARG A 549 17.99 -12.07 10.31
CA ARG A 549 18.35 -11.38 11.55
C ARG A 549 17.19 -10.59 12.12
N ILE A 550 17.29 -10.19 13.37
CA ILE A 550 16.32 -9.32 14.01
C ILE A 550 16.24 -7.99 13.24
N PRO A 551 15.04 -7.60 12.73
CA PRO A 551 14.89 -6.45 11.83
C PRO A 551 14.83 -5.12 12.61
N PHE A 552 15.94 -4.76 13.27
CA PHE A 552 16.07 -3.44 13.86
C PHE A 552 16.05 -2.35 12.79
N PRO A 553 15.56 -1.15 13.11
CA PRO A 553 15.80 0.02 12.26
C PRO A 553 17.29 0.19 12.01
N ARG A 554 17.63 0.74 10.87
CA ARG A 554 19.03 1.08 10.59
C ARG A 554 19.56 2.04 11.68
N PRO A 555 20.79 1.88 12.15
CA PRO A 555 21.36 2.77 13.18
C PRO A 555 21.41 4.25 12.74
N ASP A 556 21.47 4.48 11.44
CA ASP A 556 21.48 5.79 10.78
C ASP A 556 20.09 6.27 10.35
N ASP A 557 19.02 5.54 10.70
CA ASP A 557 17.65 6.00 10.44
C ASP A 557 17.35 7.28 11.24
N PRO A 558 17.05 8.41 10.55
CA PRO A 558 16.98 9.71 11.19
C PRO A 558 15.92 9.84 12.27
N LEU A 559 14.72 9.32 11.98
CA LEU A 559 13.58 9.41 12.91
C LEU A 559 13.72 8.45 14.08
N SER A 560 14.15 7.21 13.82
CA SER A 560 14.37 6.23 14.89
C SER A 560 15.50 6.65 15.84
N SER A 561 16.59 7.22 15.31
CA SER A 561 17.69 7.73 16.14
C SER A 561 17.25 8.93 16.97
N ALA A 562 16.52 9.89 16.40
CA ALA A 562 15.99 11.05 17.11
C ALA A 562 15.03 10.63 18.24
N ARG A 563 14.10 9.71 17.96
CA ARG A 563 13.16 9.15 18.95
C ARG A 563 13.90 8.45 20.09
N THR A 564 14.91 7.63 19.75
CA THR A 564 15.74 6.91 20.73
C THR A 564 16.48 7.87 21.65
N GLU A 565 17.10 8.92 21.11
CA GLU A 565 17.80 9.94 21.86
C GLU A 565 16.84 10.75 22.75
N ALA A 566 15.68 11.14 22.23
CA ALA A 566 14.68 11.90 22.98
C ALA A 566 14.17 11.12 24.21
N ILE A 567 13.81 9.84 24.03
CA ILE A 567 13.35 8.97 25.12
C ILE A 567 14.49 8.76 26.13
N SER A 568 15.73 8.56 25.67
CA SER A 568 16.88 8.37 26.54
C SER A 568 17.18 9.63 27.37
N ARG A 569 17.05 10.83 26.80
CA ARG A 569 17.19 12.11 27.52
C ARG A 569 16.13 12.28 28.60
N MET A 570 14.95 11.74 28.44
CA MET A 570 13.89 11.73 29.44
C MET A 570 14.05 10.60 30.50
N GLY A 571 15.18 9.87 30.48
CA GLY A 571 15.46 8.78 31.42
C GLY A 571 14.80 7.43 31.04
N GLY A 572 14.16 7.32 29.87
CA GLY A 572 13.59 6.08 29.39
C GLY A 572 14.61 5.19 28.66
N ASN A 573 14.20 3.96 28.35
CA ASN A 573 14.98 3.05 27.53
C ASN A 573 14.63 3.23 26.05
N GLY A 574 15.32 4.17 25.36
CA GLY A 574 15.06 4.49 23.95
C GLY A 574 15.22 3.28 23.03
N PHE A 575 16.20 2.40 23.27
CA PHE A 575 16.36 1.18 22.46
C PHE A 575 15.13 0.26 22.56
N MET A 576 14.61 0.02 23.77
CA MET A 576 13.42 -0.83 23.94
C MET A 576 12.19 -0.18 23.32
N ALA A 577 11.99 1.12 23.55
CA ALA A 577 10.81 1.84 23.11
C ALA A 577 10.75 2.03 21.57
N VAL A 578 11.88 2.11 20.89
CA VAL A 578 11.95 2.36 19.44
C VAL A 578 12.41 1.11 18.70
N SER A 579 13.67 0.70 18.90
CA SER A 579 14.28 -0.34 18.08
C SER A 579 13.71 -1.73 18.35
N ALA A 580 13.57 -2.11 19.63
CA ALA A 580 13.03 -3.42 20.00
C ALA A 580 11.53 -3.52 19.66
N THR A 581 10.76 -2.46 19.87
CA THR A 581 9.33 -2.40 19.50
C THR A 581 9.14 -2.53 17.99
N HIS A 582 9.91 -1.80 17.18
CA HIS A 582 9.88 -1.93 15.72
C HIS A 582 10.25 -3.35 15.27
N ALA A 583 11.31 -3.92 15.84
CA ALA A 583 11.73 -5.28 15.51
C ALA A 583 10.68 -6.33 15.90
N ALA A 584 10.06 -6.19 17.07
CA ALA A 584 8.99 -7.07 17.54
C ALA A 584 7.80 -7.07 16.59
N LEU A 585 7.36 -5.89 16.17
CA LEU A 585 6.27 -5.72 15.20
C LEU A 585 6.59 -6.44 13.87
N ARG A 586 7.78 -6.19 13.31
CA ARG A 586 8.20 -6.80 12.05
C ARG A 586 8.35 -8.32 12.16
N LEU A 587 8.92 -8.83 13.25
CA LEU A 587 9.02 -10.28 13.49
C LEU A 587 7.65 -10.95 13.59
N ALA A 588 6.72 -10.34 14.31
CA ALA A 588 5.36 -10.86 14.45
C ALA A 588 4.63 -10.91 13.09
N GLN A 589 4.77 -9.86 12.27
CA GLN A 589 4.22 -9.82 10.91
C GLN A 589 4.78 -10.93 10.03
N GLY A 590 6.11 -11.10 10.03
CA GLY A 590 6.75 -12.13 9.22
C GLY A 590 6.42 -13.54 9.66
N ALA A 591 6.48 -13.80 10.94
CA ALA A 591 6.11 -15.08 11.51
C ALA A 591 4.64 -15.44 11.22
N GLY A 592 3.75 -14.43 11.27
CA GLY A 592 2.33 -14.58 10.93
C GLY A 592 2.02 -14.92 9.47
N ARG A 593 3.03 -14.94 8.58
CA ARG A 593 2.85 -15.37 7.18
C ARG A 593 2.80 -16.89 7.00
N LEU A 594 3.29 -17.65 7.97
CA LEU A 594 3.38 -19.10 7.89
C LEU A 594 2.01 -19.78 7.98
N VAL A 595 1.16 -19.37 8.93
CA VAL A 595 -0.14 -20.00 9.18
C VAL A 595 -1.26 -19.06 8.75
N ARG A 596 -2.01 -19.47 7.72
CA ARG A 596 -3.12 -18.73 7.10
C ARG A 596 -4.43 -19.50 7.13
N ARG A 597 -4.33 -20.84 7.21
CA ARG A 597 -5.46 -21.77 7.25
C ARG A 597 -5.31 -22.75 8.41
N SER A 598 -6.40 -23.41 8.76
CA SER A 598 -6.42 -24.39 9.83
C SER A 598 -5.57 -25.63 9.56
N ASP A 599 -5.30 -25.92 8.28
CA ASP A 599 -4.50 -27.03 7.81
C ASP A 599 -3.03 -26.67 7.53
N ASP A 600 -2.66 -25.38 7.55
CA ASP A 600 -1.28 -24.98 7.37
C ASP A 600 -0.39 -25.48 8.51
N ARG A 601 0.81 -25.93 8.14
CA ARG A 601 1.85 -26.42 9.06
C ARG A 601 3.21 -25.97 8.56
N GLY A 602 4.13 -25.65 9.51
CA GLY A 602 5.47 -25.27 9.07
C GLY A 602 6.42 -24.83 10.18
N VAL A 603 7.52 -24.20 9.76
CA VAL A 603 8.59 -23.73 10.62
C VAL A 603 8.89 -22.24 10.33
N VAL A 604 9.02 -21.44 11.37
CA VAL A 604 9.69 -20.14 11.31
C VAL A 604 11.08 -20.28 11.89
N ALA A 605 12.10 -20.11 11.05
CA ALA A 605 13.51 -20.24 11.43
C ALA A 605 14.14 -18.86 11.60
N PHE A 606 14.56 -18.55 12.82
CA PHE A 606 15.32 -17.34 13.16
C PHE A 606 16.81 -17.66 13.16
N LEU A 607 17.56 -17.10 12.23
CA LEU A 607 18.99 -17.33 12.09
C LEU A 607 19.84 -16.41 12.99
N ASP A 608 19.21 -15.62 13.83
CA ASP A 608 19.84 -14.71 14.76
C ASP A 608 19.80 -15.27 16.20
N SER A 609 20.94 -15.71 16.70
CA SER A 609 21.06 -16.28 18.05
C SER A 609 20.69 -15.30 19.18
N ARG A 610 20.65 -14.00 18.90
CA ARG A 610 20.20 -12.96 19.85
C ARG A 610 18.72 -13.10 20.22
N MET A 611 17.93 -13.83 19.42
CA MET A 611 16.54 -14.19 19.77
C MET A 611 16.42 -14.94 21.10
N ILE A 612 17.49 -15.54 21.62
CA ILE A 612 17.53 -16.22 22.93
C ILE A 612 18.60 -15.69 23.85
N SER A 613 19.70 -15.11 23.33
CA SER A 613 20.86 -14.72 24.15
C SER A 613 20.80 -13.27 24.64
N ALA A 614 20.02 -12.40 23.98
CA ALA A 614 19.97 -10.98 24.32
C ALA A 614 18.97 -10.68 25.46
N ARG A 615 19.21 -9.57 26.18
CA ARG A 615 18.32 -9.12 27.27
C ARG A 615 16.89 -8.80 26.80
N TYR A 616 16.71 -8.43 25.54
CA TYR A 616 15.42 -8.13 24.92
C TYR A 616 14.74 -9.36 24.28
N ALA A 617 15.40 -10.52 24.30
CA ALA A 617 14.87 -11.73 23.64
C ALA A 617 13.46 -12.11 24.13
N GLY A 618 13.24 -12.07 25.44
CA GLY A 618 11.93 -12.38 26.01
C GLY A 618 10.80 -11.42 25.56
N PHE A 619 11.13 -10.15 25.31
CA PHE A 619 10.17 -9.19 24.75
C PHE A 619 9.82 -9.56 23.29
N LEU A 620 10.82 -9.85 22.44
CA LEU A 620 10.62 -10.25 21.07
C LEU A 620 9.83 -11.56 20.95
N GLN A 621 10.17 -12.55 21.77
CA GLN A 621 9.48 -13.86 21.76
C GLN A 621 8.00 -13.74 22.16
N ARG A 622 7.68 -12.92 23.19
CA ARG A 622 6.27 -12.70 23.60
C ARG A 622 5.46 -11.90 22.58
N SER A 623 6.11 -11.24 21.65
CA SER A 623 5.44 -10.53 20.54
C SER A 623 5.14 -11.42 19.34
N LEU A 624 5.68 -12.65 19.30
CA LEU A 624 5.41 -13.63 18.24
C LEU A 624 4.08 -14.35 18.49
N PRO A 625 3.42 -14.88 17.45
CA PRO A 625 2.39 -15.89 17.66
C PRO A 625 2.93 -17.04 18.53
N PRO A 626 2.12 -17.67 19.37
CA PRO A 626 2.57 -18.67 20.34
C PRO A 626 2.92 -20.00 19.68
N PHE A 627 3.89 -19.99 18.77
CA PHE A 627 4.46 -21.17 18.12
C PHE A 627 5.21 -22.04 19.13
N TRP A 628 5.33 -23.34 18.83
CA TRP A 628 6.13 -24.24 19.66
C TRP A 628 7.64 -23.92 19.52
N PRO A 629 8.32 -23.48 20.60
CA PRO A 629 9.69 -23.01 20.51
C PRO A 629 10.70 -24.16 20.60
N THR A 630 11.76 -24.12 19.75
CA THR A 630 12.87 -25.07 19.83
C THR A 630 14.19 -24.47 19.37
N THR A 631 15.30 -25.08 19.84
CA THR A 631 16.65 -24.84 19.31
C THR A 631 17.28 -26.10 18.76
N ASP A 632 16.51 -27.18 18.69
CA ASP A 632 16.95 -28.49 18.20
C ASP A 632 16.87 -28.53 16.67
N ARG A 633 18.04 -28.46 16.04
CA ARG A 633 18.21 -28.43 14.59
C ARG A 633 17.72 -29.72 13.91
N ASP A 634 18.07 -30.87 14.48
CA ASP A 634 17.79 -32.15 13.85
C ASP A 634 16.28 -32.43 13.86
N LEU A 635 15.60 -32.11 14.96
CA LEU A 635 14.15 -32.15 15.06
C LEU A 635 13.48 -31.30 13.99
N VAL A 636 13.96 -30.08 13.77
CA VAL A 636 13.40 -29.16 12.77
C VAL A 636 13.59 -29.68 11.35
N LEU A 637 14.78 -30.17 11.02
CA LEU A 637 15.05 -30.76 9.71
C LEU A 637 14.19 -32.00 9.45
N GLU A 638 13.97 -32.85 10.47
CA GLU A 638 13.08 -34.00 10.35
C GLU A 638 11.61 -33.58 10.18
N ALA A 639 11.16 -32.55 10.93
CA ALA A 639 9.80 -32.03 10.80
C ALA A 639 9.55 -31.46 9.39
N LEU A 640 10.50 -30.69 8.84
CA LEU A 640 10.40 -30.16 7.47
C LEU A 640 10.36 -31.27 6.41
N ARG A 641 11.20 -32.29 6.53
CA ARG A 641 11.17 -33.45 5.60
C ARG A 641 9.83 -34.18 5.65
N ARG A 642 9.25 -34.35 6.84
CA ARG A 642 7.92 -34.97 6.98
C ARG A 642 6.83 -34.11 6.37
N LEU A 643 6.89 -32.80 6.56
CA LEU A 643 5.96 -31.84 5.97
C LEU A 643 6.02 -31.87 4.44
N ASP A 644 7.23 -31.85 3.85
CA ASP A 644 7.41 -31.93 2.40
C ASP A 644 6.87 -33.27 1.83
N ALA A 645 7.18 -34.37 2.49
CA ALA A 645 6.74 -35.70 2.06
C ALA A 645 5.21 -35.90 2.14
N THR A 646 4.51 -35.17 3.00
CA THR A 646 3.06 -35.29 3.23
C THR A 646 2.26 -34.10 2.69
N ALA A 647 2.95 -33.10 2.12
CA ALA A 647 2.30 -31.89 1.61
C ALA A 647 1.35 -32.25 0.45
N PRO A 648 0.14 -31.69 0.43
CA PRO A 648 -0.73 -31.78 -0.73
C PRO A 648 -0.08 -31.09 -1.95
N GLU A 649 -0.52 -31.48 -3.14
CA GLU A 649 -0.10 -30.81 -4.37
C GLU A 649 -0.49 -29.34 -4.33
N VAL A 650 0.43 -28.49 -4.80
CA VAL A 650 0.18 -27.06 -4.96
C VAL A 650 -0.75 -26.89 -6.16
N VAL A 651 -1.92 -26.32 -5.92
CA VAL A 651 -2.82 -25.94 -7.01
C VAL A 651 -2.31 -24.64 -7.61
N PRO A 652 -1.96 -24.60 -8.91
CA PRO A 652 -1.52 -23.36 -9.56
C PRO A 652 -2.55 -22.25 -9.38
N VAL A 653 -2.14 -21.11 -8.89
CA VAL A 653 -2.99 -19.93 -8.82
C VAL A 653 -3.18 -19.45 -10.25
N SER A 654 -4.34 -19.73 -10.83
CA SER A 654 -4.73 -19.15 -12.12
C SER A 654 -4.62 -17.64 -12.00
N ALA A 655 -4.00 -16.99 -13.01
CA ALA A 655 -4.06 -15.54 -13.12
C ALA A 655 -5.53 -15.13 -12.95
N PRO A 656 -5.86 -14.08 -12.18
CA PRO A 656 -7.20 -13.57 -12.15
C PRO A 656 -7.58 -13.34 -13.61
N GLY A 657 -8.44 -14.24 -14.12
CA GLY A 657 -8.94 -14.14 -15.48
C GLY A 657 -9.46 -12.72 -15.63
N ALA A 658 -9.18 -12.08 -16.74
CA ALA A 658 -9.80 -10.82 -17.11
C ALA A 658 -11.31 -11.02 -16.89
N ARG A 659 -11.80 -10.61 -15.73
CA ARG A 659 -13.23 -10.64 -15.44
C ARG A 659 -13.79 -9.61 -16.39
N GLY A 660 -14.55 -10.12 -17.35
CA GLY A 660 -15.40 -9.27 -18.16
C GLY A 660 -16.14 -8.33 -17.22
N ILE A 661 -16.14 -7.08 -17.58
CA ILE A 661 -16.80 -5.99 -16.88
C ILE A 661 -18.29 -6.37 -16.76
N GLY A 662 -18.65 -6.93 -15.63
CA GLY A 662 -19.98 -7.31 -15.19
C GLY A 662 -20.21 -6.83 -13.77
N GLY A 663 -19.78 -5.60 -13.49
CA GLY A 663 -20.22 -4.86 -12.32
C GLY A 663 -21.65 -4.39 -12.59
N ALA A 664 -22.61 -4.76 -11.73
CA ALA A 664 -23.94 -4.19 -11.80
C ALA A 664 -23.85 -2.66 -11.68
N PRO A 665 -24.57 -1.90 -12.51
CA PRO A 665 -24.51 -0.45 -12.48
C PRO A 665 -25.04 0.08 -11.14
N LEU A 666 -24.31 1.06 -10.58
CA LEU A 666 -24.80 1.91 -9.48
C LEU A 666 -26.14 2.53 -9.90
N GLN A 667 -27.23 2.04 -9.34
CA GLN A 667 -28.54 2.65 -9.53
C GLN A 667 -28.65 3.90 -8.66
N GLY A 668 -28.39 5.06 -9.24
CA GLY A 668 -28.92 6.32 -8.77
C GLY A 668 -30.41 6.43 -9.12
N PRO A 669 -31.23 7.26 -8.45
CA PRO A 669 -32.66 7.35 -8.71
C PRO A 669 -32.91 7.82 -10.14
N ALA A 670 -33.46 6.92 -10.96
CA ALA A 670 -33.77 7.19 -12.35
C ALA A 670 -35.05 8.03 -12.45
N ALA A 671 -34.91 9.22 -13.03
CA ALA A 671 -36.03 9.91 -13.64
C ALA A 671 -36.35 9.24 -14.98
N THR A 672 -37.48 8.61 -15.08
CA THR A 672 -37.97 7.88 -16.23
C THR A 672 -38.40 8.81 -17.35
N VAL A 673 -37.81 8.66 -18.54
CA VAL A 673 -38.41 9.05 -19.82
C VAL A 673 -38.34 7.84 -20.76
N PRO A 674 -39.46 7.38 -21.36
CA PRO A 674 -39.47 6.17 -22.15
C PRO A 674 -39.02 6.44 -23.60
N VAL A 675 -37.96 5.73 -24.05
CA VAL A 675 -37.65 5.62 -25.48
C VAL A 675 -37.83 4.16 -25.91
N ALA A 676 -38.61 3.98 -26.96
CA ALA A 676 -39.01 2.69 -27.54
C ALA A 676 -37.81 1.87 -28.02
N ARG A 677 -37.74 0.60 -27.60
CA ARG A 677 -36.77 -0.39 -28.08
C ARG A 677 -37.37 -1.25 -29.15
N SER A 678 -36.70 -1.32 -30.29
CA SER A 678 -36.88 -2.40 -31.29
C SER A 678 -36.06 -3.63 -30.88
N PRO A 679 -36.51 -4.86 -31.18
CA PRO A 679 -35.90 -6.07 -30.63
C PRO A 679 -34.61 -6.43 -31.39
N ARG A 680 -33.53 -6.67 -30.62
CA ARG A 680 -32.31 -7.29 -31.14
C ARG A 680 -32.28 -8.76 -30.74
N THR A 681 -32.18 -9.58 -31.78
CA THR A 681 -31.92 -11.03 -31.72
C THR A 681 -30.59 -11.34 -31.04
N ALA A 682 -30.58 -12.36 -30.19
CA ALA A 682 -29.40 -12.93 -29.58
C ALA A 682 -28.48 -13.56 -30.64
N VAL A 683 -27.20 -13.16 -30.63
CA VAL A 683 -26.13 -13.84 -31.38
C VAL A 683 -25.08 -14.30 -30.35
N THR A 684 -24.85 -15.57 -30.34
CA THR A 684 -23.80 -16.28 -29.62
C THR A 684 -22.41 -15.86 -30.12
N GLY A 685 -21.46 -15.67 -29.22
CA GLY A 685 -20.06 -15.27 -29.34
C GLY A 685 -19.37 -15.46 -30.68
N GLY A 686 -19.12 -14.35 -31.40
CA GLY A 686 -18.23 -14.32 -32.55
C GLY A 686 -17.72 -12.90 -32.76
N HIS A 687 -16.39 -12.78 -32.95
CA HIS A 687 -15.75 -11.58 -33.42
C HIS A 687 -16.42 -11.15 -34.75
N ALA A 688 -16.81 -9.88 -34.86
CA ALA A 688 -17.36 -9.35 -36.12
C ALA A 688 -16.20 -8.97 -37.03
N TRP A 689 -15.90 -9.82 -38.01
CA TRP A 689 -14.86 -9.60 -39.00
C TRP A 689 -15.21 -8.44 -39.92
N THR A 690 -14.23 -7.60 -40.22
CA THR A 690 -14.33 -6.52 -41.20
C THR A 690 -13.76 -6.97 -42.56
N ASP A 691 -14.21 -6.34 -43.65
CA ASP A 691 -13.69 -6.64 -44.99
C ASP A 691 -12.17 -6.37 -45.08
N GLU A 692 -11.65 -5.39 -44.33
CA GLU A 692 -10.23 -5.04 -44.23
C GLU A 692 -9.41 -6.15 -43.55
N GLN A 693 -9.90 -6.72 -42.44
CA GLN A 693 -9.29 -7.86 -41.79
C GLN A 693 -9.30 -9.14 -42.65
N ASP A 694 -10.34 -9.33 -43.43
CA ASP A 694 -10.40 -10.46 -44.36
C ASP A 694 -9.43 -10.30 -45.55
N GLU A 695 -9.12 -9.07 -45.95
CA GLU A 695 -8.13 -8.75 -46.98
C GLU A 695 -6.71 -8.92 -46.44
N GLU A 696 -6.43 -8.45 -45.21
CA GLU A 696 -5.16 -8.67 -44.51
C GLU A 696 -4.86 -10.16 -44.27
N LEU A 697 -5.87 -10.97 -43.96
CA LEU A 697 -5.72 -12.42 -43.85
C LEU A 697 -5.32 -13.07 -45.17
N ARG A 698 -5.92 -12.66 -46.31
CA ARG A 698 -5.60 -13.18 -47.64
C ARG A 698 -4.17 -12.80 -48.01
N ASP A 699 -3.85 -11.52 -47.93
CA ASP A 699 -2.55 -10.99 -48.30
C ASP A 699 -1.41 -11.61 -47.45
N GLY A 700 -1.62 -11.78 -46.14
CA GLY A 700 -0.66 -12.38 -45.24
C GLY A 700 -0.44 -13.89 -45.51
N LEU A 701 -1.48 -14.65 -45.79
CA LEU A 701 -1.36 -16.06 -46.17
C LEU A 701 -0.70 -16.22 -47.54
N ASP A 702 -1.03 -15.37 -48.52
CA ASP A 702 -0.40 -15.36 -49.86
C ASP A 702 1.09 -14.96 -49.77
N ALA A 703 1.48 -14.15 -48.78
CA ALA A 703 2.85 -13.82 -48.48
C ALA A 703 3.58 -14.91 -47.66
N GLY A 704 2.90 -15.98 -47.25
CA GLY A 704 3.47 -17.10 -46.47
C GLY A 704 3.66 -16.81 -45.00
N VAL A 705 2.93 -15.85 -44.43
CA VAL A 705 2.98 -15.52 -42.99
C VAL A 705 2.23 -16.61 -42.20
N ALA A 706 2.83 -17.04 -41.08
CA ALA A 706 2.24 -18.07 -40.22
C ALA A 706 0.94 -17.57 -39.55
N VAL A 707 -0.01 -18.49 -39.30
CA VAL A 707 -1.32 -18.16 -38.70
C VAL A 707 -1.14 -17.51 -37.31
N GLU A 708 -0.15 -17.92 -36.55
CA GLU A 708 0.19 -17.35 -35.26
C GLU A 708 0.64 -15.89 -35.37
N GLU A 709 1.44 -15.53 -36.37
CA GLU A 709 1.88 -14.17 -36.65
C GLU A 709 0.73 -13.28 -37.16
N LEU A 710 -0.16 -13.84 -37.98
CA LEU A 710 -1.38 -13.14 -38.44
C LEU A 710 -2.34 -12.91 -37.27
N ALA A 711 -2.47 -13.84 -36.36
CA ALA A 711 -3.26 -13.71 -35.16
C ALA A 711 -2.70 -12.62 -34.23
N GLU A 712 -1.38 -12.55 -34.09
CA GLU A 712 -0.69 -11.50 -33.32
C GLU A 712 -0.86 -10.12 -33.99
N HIS A 713 -0.75 -10.06 -35.33
CA HIS A 713 -0.93 -8.81 -36.08
C HIS A 713 -2.37 -8.27 -36.01
N LEU A 714 -3.36 -9.14 -36.11
CA LEU A 714 -4.78 -8.79 -35.99
C LEU A 714 -5.26 -8.63 -34.54
N GLU A 715 -4.39 -8.87 -33.56
CA GLU A 715 -4.72 -8.87 -32.13
C GLU A 715 -5.89 -9.83 -31.77
N LEU A 716 -5.97 -10.96 -32.44
CA LEU A 716 -7.02 -11.98 -32.27
C LEU A 716 -6.44 -13.29 -31.77
N ALA A 717 -7.29 -14.12 -31.16
CA ALA A 717 -6.86 -15.45 -30.74
C ALA A 717 -6.59 -16.34 -32.00
N PRO A 718 -5.50 -17.12 -32.03
CA PRO A 718 -5.15 -17.99 -33.16
C PRO A 718 -6.29 -18.91 -33.62
N ASP A 719 -7.07 -19.42 -32.65
CA ASP A 719 -8.25 -20.25 -32.93
C ASP A 719 -9.35 -19.53 -33.74
N LEU A 720 -9.55 -18.23 -33.46
CA LEU A 720 -10.51 -17.38 -34.18
C LEU A 720 -10.04 -17.08 -35.60
N VAL A 721 -8.76 -16.82 -35.78
CA VAL A 721 -8.13 -16.60 -37.09
C VAL A 721 -8.16 -17.86 -37.90
N THR A 722 -7.83 -19.02 -37.35
CA THR A 722 -7.93 -20.33 -38.00
C THR A 722 -9.38 -20.64 -38.41
N ALA A 723 -10.34 -20.35 -37.57
CA ALA A 723 -11.77 -20.55 -37.89
C ALA A 723 -12.21 -19.64 -39.04
N ARG A 724 -11.69 -18.38 -39.08
CA ARG A 724 -12.02 -17.45 -40.20
C ARG A 724 -11.38 -17.86 -41.52
N ILE A 725 -10.11 -18.28 -41.51
CA ILE A 725 -9.38 -18.83 -42.66
C ILE A 725 -10.18 -19.98 -43.29
N ASN A 726 -10.61 -20.94 -42.42
CA ASN A 726 -11.46 -22.05 -42.88
C ASN A 726 -12.82 -21.60 -43.44
N GLN A 727 -13.44 -20.56 -42.83
CA GLN A 727 -14.70 -20.00 -43.28
C GLN A 727 -14.57 -19.30 -44.64
N LEU A 728 -13.43 -18.66 -44.89
CA LEU A 728 -13.11 -18.01 -46.17
C LEU A 728 -12.59 -18.98 -47.23
N GLY A 729 -12.33 -20.24 -46.88
CA GLY A 729 -11.83 -21.27 -47.78
C GLY A 729 -10.38 -21.02 -48.22
N LEU A 730 -9.56 -20.35 -47.41
CA LEU A 730 -8.17 -20.06 -47.69
C LEU A 730 -7.28 -21.26 -47.29
N GLU A 731 -6.23 -21.54 -48.07
CA GLU A 731 -5.24 -22.58 -47.73
C GLU A 731 -4.11 -21.98 -46.91
N VAL A 732 -3.77 -22.65 -45.82
CA VAL A 732 -2.60 -22.27 -45.02
C VAL A 732 -1.36 -22.84 -45.69
N PRO A 733 -0.34 -22.04 -46.04
CA PRO A 733 0.93 -22.54 -46.56
C PRO A 733 1.57 -23.51 -45.57
N VAL A 734 2.03 -24.68 -46.01
CA VAL A 734 2.65 -25.74 -45.24
C VAL A 734 4.09 -25.39 -44.91
#